data_cc336e583db4cc2c7d0c078b5eb606d7
#
_entry.id   cc336e583db4cc2c7d0c078b5eb606d7
#
_cell.length_a   1.000
_cell.length_b   1.000
_cell.length_c   1.000
_cell.angle_alpha   90.00
_cell.angle_beta   90.00
_cell.angle_gamma   90.00
#
_symmetry.space_group_name_H-M   'P 1'
#
loop_
_entity.id
_entity.type
_entity.pdbx_description
1 polymer ?
#
loop_
_entity_poly.entity_id
_entity_poly.type
_entity_poly.pdbx_seq_one_letter_code
_entity_poly.pdbx_strand_id
1 'polypeptide(L)'
;MSSTDPLLQPFQLKHLSLKNRILSTSHEPAYSEDGLPKERYRLYHEEKAKGGIALTMFGGSTLVAQDSPPVFGNLYAGNDEIIPYFQKMADGVHQHRAALMCQITHLGRRSVSNAGDWLPNVAPSCVREPAHRGFPKIAEGTDIRRIVKAYGAAAWRCQQGGLDGVEIEAYGHLLDAFWSPRTNSRSDRYGGSLENRARFALEVVEEIRKQVGSAYIVGIRMVFDEALDRHLDGGLRLEEGLKIGEMLVSTGGLDFINVIQGHIDTQEGLSHIIPNMGTPAGPQLEFAGAVKREFELPVFHAARINEVATARHALRENLLDMVGMTRAHMTDPYIVAKIESGEEERIRPCVGMGYCLDRLYENGDALCAHNAATGREQTMPHVVPKTSGSAKKIVVIGAGPSGLEAARVCAERGHKVVMFEANNRPGGQLLLAAKVERRRETISIADWLFAEVQHLGVESRFNCYAEVPDVLAEYPDVVIVAAGGLPNTEFLQKGADLVVPSWDILAGTVTPKKNILLFDDNGQHPGISCAEFLAQRTLDPETKASLTLEYVTPERIIAPDVGGTNYPAYLRALYENEVTITLNHRLIEVRRNNSGLTAVLYNEYTHANIERYVEQIVVEHGTLPLDELYLGLREQSSNGGEIDLEALISGSSQNIICNPEGNFKLFRVGDAVASRNIHSAIYDSLRLCKDL
;
A
#
# COMPACT_ATOMS: atom_id res chain seq x y z
N MET A 1 22.98 29.37 1.96
CA MET A 1 21.81 30.05 2.57
C MET A 1 20.95 28.97 3.20
N SER A 2 20.49 29.11 4.45
CA SER A 2 19.54 28.12 5.01
C SER A 2 18.25 28.21 4.18
N SER A 3 17.70 27.08 3.79
CA SER A 3 16.42 27.00 3.09
C SER A 3 15.33 27.70 3.93
N THR A 4 14.41 28.41 3.31
CA THR A 4 13.23 28.97 3.99
C THR A 4 12.08 27.96 4.10
N ASP A 5 12.24 26.79 3.49
CA ASP A 5 11.25 25.70 3.53
C ASP A 5 11.19 25.10 4.95
N PRO A 6 10.01 25.08 5.60
CA PRO A 6 9.86 24.52 6.94
C PRO A 6 10.21 23.03 7.02
N LEU A 7 10.04 22.28 5.93
CA LEU A 7 10.39 20.85 5.86
C LEU A 7 11.90 20.63 5.97
N LEU A 8 12.71 21.52 5.41
CA LEU A 8 14.16 21.42 5.35
C LEU A 8 14.86 22.08 6.55
N GLN A 9 14.12 22.63 7.53
CA GLN A 9 14.73 23.15 8.75
C GLN A 9 15.23 21.99 9.62
N PRO A 10 16.42 22.14 10.24
CA PRO A 10 16.90 21.16 11.19
C PRO A 10 15.97 21.08 12.42
N PHE A 11 15.98 19.92 13.05
CA PHE A 11 15.22 19.67 14.26
C PHE A 11 16.07 19.03 15.34
N GLN A 12 16.02 19.57 16.56
CA GLN A 12 16.75 19.01 17.70
C GLN A 12 15.84 18.08 18.48
N LEU A 13 16.17 16.78 18.52
CA LEU A 13 15.52 15.79 19.37
C LEU A 13 16.54 15.35 20.44
N LYS A 14 16.43 15.92 21.63
CA LYS A 14 17.38 15.70 22.71
C LYS A 14 18.83 16.01 22.26
N HIS A 15 19.72 15.01 22.22
CA HIS A 15 21.09 15.17 21.73
C HIS A 15 21.23 14.99 20.21
N LEU A 16 20.19 14.50 19.54
CA LEU A 16 20.22 14.18 18.13
C LEU A 16 19.81 15.40 17.29
N SER A 17 20.68 15.85 16.41
CA SER A 17 20.40 16.90 15.45
C SER A 17 19.95 16.30 14.12
N LEU A 18 18.66 16.38 13.83
CA LEU A 18 18.04 15.90 12.59
C LEU A 18 18.15 16.98 11.50
N LYS A 19 18.59 16.58 10.30
CA LYS A 19 18.90 17.51 9.19
C LYS A 19 17.69 18.18 8.55
N ASN A 20 16.48 17.62 8.73
CA ASN A 20 15.20 18.16 8.27
C ASN A 20 14.06 17.64 9.17
N ARG A 21 12.80 18.01 8.86
CA ARG A 21 11.62 17.65 9.65
C ARG A 21 10.77 16.54 9.03
N ILE A 22 11.36 15.70 8.18
CA ILE A 22 10.68 14.61 7.49
C ILE A 22 11.14 13.28 8.06
N LEU A 23 10.17 12.40 8.36
CA LEU A 23 10.45 11.03 8.79
C LEU A 23 9.62 10.01 8.01
N SER A 24 10.13 8.78 7.97
CA SER A 24 9.34 7.57 7.69
C SER A 24 9.03 6.92 9.03
N THR A 25 7.75 6.88 9.43
CA THR A 25 7.35 6.18 10.65
C THR A 25 7.53 4.68 10.50
N SER A 26 7.62 4.00 11.62
CA SER A 26 7.64 2.54 11.66
C SER A 26 6.41 1.95 10.93
N HIS A 27 6.64 0.88 10.23
CA HIS A 27 5.64 0.06 9.55
C HIS A 27 6.23 -1.34 9.36
N GLU A 28 5.35 -2.34 9.29
CA GLU A 28 5.78 -3.71 9.00
C GLU A 28 5.78 -3.95 7.49
N PRO A 29 6.94 -4.22 6.88
CA PRO A 29 7.01 -4.54 5.46
C PRO A 29 7.02 -6.03 5.16
N ALA A 30 7.10 -6.92 6.18
CA ALA A 30 7.32 -8.36 6.05
C ALA A 30 8.61 -8.72 5.26
N TYR A 31 9.69 -7.96 5.47
CA TYR A 31 11.01 -8.23 4.85
C TYR A 31 11.96 -8.95 5.78
N SER A 32 11.52 -9.31 7.00
CA SER A 32 12.36 -10.07 7.91
C SER A 32 12.60 -11.48 7.38
N GLU A 33 13.75 -12.02 7.69
CA GLU A 33 14.10 -13.40 7.45
C GLU A 33 14.47 -14.03 8.80
N ASP A 34 13.71 -15.02 9.23
CA ASP A 34 13.85 -15.66 10.56
C ASP A 34 13.71 -14.68 11.73
N GLY A 35 12.88 -13.63 11.58
CA GLY A 35 12.72 -12.57 12.58
C GLY A 35 13.86 -11.56 12.64
N LEU A 36 14.80 -11.60 11.68
CA LEU A 36 15.99 -10.75 11.62
C LEU A 36 15.93 -9.77 10.43
N PRO A 37 16.38 -8.50 10.62
CA PRO A 37 16.44 -7.53 9.53
C PRO A 37 17.71 -7.74 8.71
N LYS A 38 17.69 -8.75 7.81
CA LYS A 38 18.81 -9.05 6.92
C LYS A 38 18.94 -8.01 5.79
N GLU A 39 19.60 -8.36 4.71
CA GLU A 39 20.07 -7.43 3.68
C GLU A 39 18.91 -6.66 3.00
N ARG A 40 17.81 -7.34 2.67
CA ARG A 40 16.62 -6.74 2.07
C ARG A 40 16.02 -5.63 2.95
N TYR A 41 15.90 -5.92 4.25
CA TYR A 41 15.35 -4.98 5.22
C TYR A 41 16.26 -3.75 5.38
N ARG A 42 17.58 -4.00 5.47
CA ARG A 42 18.61 -2.96 5.57
C ARG A 42 18.56 -2.01 4.38
N LEU A 43 18.64 -2.53 3.15
CA LEU A 43 18.68 -1.74 1.92
C LEU A 43 17.45 -0.85 1.73
N TYR A 44 16.28 -1.35 2.08
CA TYR A 44 15.04 -0.58 2.03
C TYR A 44 15.07 0.69 2.90
N HIS A 45 15.67 0.65 4.08
CA HIS A 45 15.82 1.83 4.94
C HIS A 45 17.02 2.70 4.54
N GLU A 46 18.09 2.09 4.09
CA GLU A 46 19.27 2.80 3.57
C GLU A 46 18.92 3.63 2.34
N GLU A 47 18.09 3.13 1.44
CA GLU A 47 17.68 3.88 0.23
C GLU A 47 16.92 5.16 0.59
N LYS A 48 16.06 5.13 1.61
CA LYS A 48 15.40 6.35 2.12
C LYS A 48 16.40 7.33 2.72
N ALA A 49 17.39 6.83 3.46
CA ALA A 49 18.45 7.66 4.07
C ALA A 49 19.31 8.33 3.00
N LYS A 50 19.66 7.60 1.93
CA LYS A 50 20.34 8.09 0.73
C LYS A 50 19.54 9.18 0.02
N GLY A 51 18.21 9.04 -0.03
CA GLY A 51 17.29 10.05 -0.56
C GLY A 51 17.11 11.30 0.30
N GLY A 52 17.80 11.41 1.43
CA GLY A 52 17.88 12.64 2.23
C GLY A 52 16.99 12.71 3.47
N ILE A 53 16.20 11.68 3.80
CA ILE A 53 15.34 11.68 4.99
C ILE A 53 16.15 11.91 6.28
N ALA A 54 15.58 12.62 7.25
CA ALA A 54 16.26 12.86 8.54
C ALA A 54 16.18 11.68 9.50
N LEU A 55 15.05 11.00 9.53
CA LEU A 55 14.77 9.88 10.43
C LEU A 55 13.99 8.80 9.70
N THR A 56 14.47 7.58 9.72
CA THR A 56 13.68 6.41 9.33
C THR A 56 13.45 5.51 10.55
N MET A 57 12.20 5.16 10.78
CA MET A 57 11.81 4.22 11.82
C MET A 57 11.43 2.90 11.19
N PHE A 58 11.81 1.81 11.80
CA PHE A 58 11.56 0.46 11.30
C PHE A 58 10.93 -0.45 12.34
N GLY A 59 10.65 -1.68 11.94
CA GLY A 59 10.14 -2.72 12.81
C GLY A 59 8.74 -2.41 13.31
N GLY A 60 7.85 -1.95 12.44
CA GLY A 60 6.45 -1.82 12.76
C GLY A 60 5.96 -3.11 13.40
N SER A 61 5.83 -3.11 14.75
CA SER A 61 5.59 -4.27 15.58
C SER A 61 6.80 -5.22 15.74
N THR A 62 8.01 -4.73 16.04
CA THR A 62 9.13 -5.61 16.47
C THR A 62 8.81 -6.25 17.80
N LEU A 63 8.78 -7.58 17.84
CA LEU A 63 8.32 -8.37 18.97
C LEU A 63 9.37 -8.41 20.08
N VAL A 64 8.94 -8.13 21.32
CA VAL A 64 9.82 -8.12 22.49
C VAL A 64 9.88 -9.46 23.24
N ALA A 65 8.88 -10.34 23.04
CA ALA A 65 8.73 -11.59 23.80
C ALA A 65 8.17 -12.72 22.91
N GLN A 66 8.48 -13.96 23.28
CA GLN A 66 8.15 -15.17 22.54
C GLN A 66 6.64 -15.48 22.55
N ASP A 67 5.91 -15.05 23.57
CA ASP A 67 4.44 -15.15 23.66
C ASP A 67 3.70 -14.02 22.92
N SER A 68 4.43 -13.32 22.04
CA SER A 68 3.90 -12.42 21.03
C SER A 68 4.23 -13.01 19.65
N PRO A 69 3.49 -14.04 19.17
CA PRO A 69 3.81 -14.70 17.91
C PRO A 69 3.65 -13.75 16.72
N PRO A 70 4.51 -13.90 15.68
CA PRO A 70 4.49 -13.03 14.50
C PRO A 70 3.19 -13.19 13.70
N VAL A 71 2.69 -12.10 13.12
CA VAL A 71 1.53 -12.09 12.23
C VAL A 71 1.94 -11.86 10.78
N PHE A 72 2.93 -10.99 10.55
CA PHE A 72 3.35 -10.53 9.23
C PHE A 72 4.86 -10.71 8.99
N GLY A 73 5.49 -11.73 9.53
CA GLY A 73 6.94 -11.84 9.45
C GLY A 73 7.65 -10.74 10.25
N ASN A 74 7.14 -10.44 11.43
CA ASN A 74 7.67 -9.41 12.31
C ASN A 74 9.12 -9.69 12.76
N LEU A 75 9.88 -8.64 13.02
CA LEU A 75 11.18 -8.74 13.67
C LEU A 75 11.05 -9.24 15.10
N TYR A 76 12.08 -9.92 15.61
CA TYR A 76 12.11 -10.44 16.97
C TYR A 76 13.32 -9.93 17.75
N ALA A 77 13.10 -8.98 18.65
CA ALA A 77 14.11 -8.40 19.52
C ALA A 77 14.23 -9.10 20.90
N GLY A 78 13.71 -10.32 21.02
CA GLY A 78 13.70 -11.09 22.26
C GLY A 78 15.03 -11.78 22.60
N ASN A 79 15.99 -11.87 21.67
CA ASN A 79 17.32 -12.43 21.89
C ASN A 79 18.43 -11.54 21.29
N ASP A 80 19.70 -11.85 21.65
CA ASP A 80 20.85 -11.01 21.27
C ASP A 80 21.31 -11.23 19.83
N GLU A 81 20.80 -12.24 19.13
CA GLU A 81 21.13 -12.53 17.72
C GLU A 81 20.79 -11.36 16.79
N ILE A 82 19.83 -10.52 17.16
CA ILE A 82 19.43 -9.37 16.36
C ILE A 82 20.46 -8.23 16.38
N ILE A 83 21.30 -8.12 17.41
CA ILE A 83 22.23 -7.01 17.63
C ILE A 83 23.17 -6.76 16.43
N PRO A 84 23.85 -7.76 15.86
CA PRO A 84 24.73 -7.55 14.71
C PRO A 84 23.99 -7.06 13.47
N TYR A 85 22.71 -7.40 13.30
CA TYR A 85 21.89 -6.93 12.19
C TYR A 85 21.46 -5.48 12.40
N PHE A 86 21.12 -5.10 13.62
CA PHE A 86 20.86 -3.70 13.96
C PHE A 86 22.09 -2.82 13.72
N GLN A 87 23.31 -3.29 14.08
CA GLN A 87 24.56 -2.59 13.81
C GLN A 87 24.75 -2.34 12.31
N LYS A 88 24.56 -3.36 11.46
CA LYS A 88 24.65 -3.21 10.00
C LYS A 88 23.62 -2.23 9.45
N MET A 89 22.39 -2.24 9.96
CA MET A 89 21.36 -1.28 9.57
C MET A 89 21.72 0.15 9.98
N ALA A 90 22.18 0.33 11.22
CA ALA A 90 22.61 1.62 11.75
C ALA A 90 23.78 2.19 10.91
N ASP A 91 24.81 1.38 10.67
CA ASP A 91 25.96 1.76 9.84
C ASP A 91 25.53 2.22 8.44
N GLY A 92 24.63 1.46 7.78
CA GLY A 92 24.13 1.77 6.45
C GLY A 92 23.34 3.09 6.40
N VAL A 93 22.48 3.33 7.39
CA VAL A 93 21.65 4.55 7.46
C VAL A 93 22.47 5.77 7.87
N HIS A 94 23.37 5.62 8.85
CA HIS A 94 24.21 6.69 9.37
C HIS A 94 25.22 7.24 8.34
N GLN A 95 25.68 6.41 7.38
CA GLN A 95 26.50 6.88 6.23
C GLN A 95 25.86 8.05 5.50
N HIS A 96 24.52 8.12 5.48
CA HIS A 96 23.74 9.15 4.83
C HIS A 96 23.28 10.26 5.80
N ARG A 97 23.82 10.30 7.02
CA ARG A 97 23.47 11.29 8.06
C ARG A 97 21.97 11.30 8.37
N ALA A 98 21.33 10.16 8.34
CA ALA A 98 19.97 9.96 8.79
C ALA A 98 19.98 9.18 10.11
N ALA A 99 18.99 9.44 10.97
CA ALA A 99 18.80 8.68 12.20
C ALA A 99 17.97 7.42 11.93
N LEU A 100 18.17 6.41 12.78
CA LEU A 100 17.48 5.12 12.71
C LEU A 100 16.92 4.73 14.08
N MET A 101 15.61 4.50 14.18
CA MET A 101 14.93 4.06 15.40
C MET A 101 14.08 2.82 15.14
N CYS A 102 13.96 1.96 16.16
CA CYS A 102 13.13 0.76 16.12
C CYS A 102 11.85 0.94 16.93
N GLN A 103 10.71 0.52 16.36
CA GLN A 103 9.48 0.39 17.14
C GLN A 103 9.41 -1.01 17.75
N ILE A 104 9.13 -1.08 19.06
CA ILE A 104 9.06 -2.33 19.84
C ILE A 104 7.67 -2.52 20.44
N THR A 105 7.20 -3.78 20.44
CA THR A 105 5.83 -4.11 20.86
C THR A 105 5.70 -5.53 21.42
N HIS A 106 4.59 -5.74 22.11
CA HIS A 106 3.96 -7.04 22.32
C HIS A 106 2.55 -6.98 21.73
N LEU A 107 2.26 -7.80 20.71
CA LEU A 107 1.00 -7.74 19.96
C LEU A 107 -0.24 -8.01 20.81
N GLY A 108 -0.05 -8.69 21.96
CA GLY A 108 -1.17 -9.00 22.84
C GLY A 108 -2.19 -9.90 22.17
N ARG A 109 -3.47 -9.55 22.31
CA ARG A 109 -4.57 -10.28 21.69
C ARG A 109 -4.58 -10.21 20.15
N ARG A 110 -3.92 -9.20 19.55
CA ARG A 110 -3.85 -9.00 18.10
C ARG A 110 -2.73 -9.83 17.47
N SER A 111 -2.80 -11.10 17.73
CA SER A 111 -1.86 -12.10 17.24
C SER A 111 -2.60 -13.40 16.94
N VAL A 112 -1.94 -14.30 16.24
CA VAL A 112 -2.45 -15.64 15.94
C VAL A 112 -1.90 -16.65 16.94
N SER A 113 -2.75 -17.53 17.46
CA SER A 113 -2.34 -18.55 18.43
C SER A 113 -1.76 -19.81 17.79
N ASN A 114 -1.70 -19.85 16.44
CA ASN A 114 -1.26 -20.99 15.65
C ASN A 114 0.03 -20.69 14.86
N ALA A 115 0.87 -19.79 15.38
CA ALA A 115 2.18 -19.48 14.82
C ALA A 115 3.25 -19.50 15.93
N GLY A 116 4.50 -19.53 15.58
CA GLY A 116 5.63 -19.66 16.50
C GLY A 116 5.53 -20.93 17.34
N ASP A 117 5.67 -20.76 18.66
CA ASP A 117 5.61 -21.89 19.61
C ASP A 117 4.18 -22.24 20.06
N TRP A 118 3.15 -21.74 19.39
CA TRP A 118 1.73 -21.99 19.71
C TRP A 118 1.32 -21.56 21.13
N LEU A 119 1.98 -20.52 21.66
CA LEU A 119 1.64 -19.97 22.95
C LEU A 119 0.32 -19.20 22.89
N PRO A 120 -0.49 -19.20 23.96
CA PRO A 120 -1.72 -18.43 23.99
C PRO A 120 -1.43 -16.92 23.96
N ASN A 121 -2.16 -16.18 23.16
CA ASN A 121 -2.11 -14.71 23.17
C ASN A 121 -2.47 -14.17 24.56
N VAL A 122 -1.85 -13.07 24.97
CA VAL A 122 -2.04 -12.47 26.30
C VAL A 122 -2.75 -11.12 26.19
N ALA A 123 -3.70 -10.84 27.06
CA ALA A 123 -4.40 -9.55 27.13
C ALA A 123 -4.82 -9.23 28.57
N PRO A 124 -5.23 -7.98 28.88
CA PRO A 124 -5.73 -7.66 30.20
C PRO A 124 -6.98 -8.46 30.59
N SER A 125 -7.85 -8.79 29.62
CA SER A 125 -9.06 -9.56 29.81
C SER A 125 -9.33 -10.49 28.63
N CYS A 126 -10.16 -11.54 28.82
CA CYS A 126 -10.50 -12.50 27.76
C CYS A 126 -11.55 -11.92 26.80
N VAL A 127 -11.17 -10.85 26.09
CA VAL A 127 -11.98 -10.20 25.07
C VAL A 127 -11.51 -10.66 23.69
N ARG A 128 -12.43 -11.28 22.91
CA ARG A 128 -12.11 -11.74 21.56
C ARG A 128 -11.56 -10.62 20.68
N GLU A 129 -10.48 -10.89 19.98
CA GLU A 129 -9.93 -9.98 18.97
C GLU A 129 -10.64 -10.23 17.63
N PRO A 130 -11.29 -9.20 17.02
CA PRO A 130 -12.16 -9.42 15.86
C PRO A 130 -11.41 -9.79 14.57
N ALA A 131 -10.22 -9.22 14.31
CA ALA A 131 -9.52 -9.38 13.03
C ALA A 131 -8.92 -10.80 12.88
N HIS A 132 -8.23 -11.31 13.89
CA HIS A 132 -7.65 -12.67 13.92
C HIS A 132 -8.57 -13.69 14.61
N ARG A 133 -9.64 -13.23 15.24
CA ARG A 133 -10.69 -14.04 15.89
C ARG A 133 -10.19 -14.89 17.06
N GLY A 134 -9.04 -14.49 17.66
CA GLY A 134 -8.45 -15.17 18.79
C GLY A 134 -9.09 -14.79 20.13
N PHE A 135 -9.05 -15.71 21.11
CA PHE A 135 -9.39 -15.44 22.51
C PHE A 135 -8.10 -15.48 23.34
N PRO A 136 -7.72 -14.37 23.95
CA PRO A 136 -6.46 -14.31 24.71
C PRO A 136 -6.60 -14.93 26.10
N LYS A 137 -5.47 -15.39 26.65
CA LYS A 137 -5.26 -15.65 28.07
C LYS A 137 -5.30 -14.31 28.83
N ILE A 138 -5.92 -14.27 29.98
CA ILE A 138 -5.85 -13.11 30.89
C ILE A 138 -4.43 -13.03 31.47
N ALA A 139 -3.78 -11.86 31.33
CA ALA A 139 -2.44 -11.63 31.85
C ALA A 139 -2.39 -11.79 33.38
N GLU A 140 -1.57 -12.69 33.87
CA GLU A 140 -1.28 -12.87 35.26
C GLU A 140 -0.12 -11.94 35.73
N GLY A 141 0.07 -11.75 37.01
CA GLY A 141 1.14 -10.89 37.50
C GLY A 141 2.55 -11.36 37.08
N THR A 142 2.72 -12.65 36.80
CA THR A 142 3.96 -13.22 36.27
C THR A 142 4.19 -12.84 34.82
N ASP A 143 3.11 -12.87 33.96
CA ASP A 143 3.19 -12.44 32.58
C ASP A 143 3.54 -10.95 32.49
N ILE A 144 2.84 -10.11 33.26
CA ILE A 144 3.07 -8.66 33.29
C ILE A 144 4.54 -8.35 33.62
N ARG A 145 5.07 -8.91 34.73
CA ARG A 145 6.47 -8.67 35.13
C ARG A 145 7.48 -9.17 34.08
N ARG A 146 7.22 -10.30 33.45
CA ARG A 146 8.08 -10.86 32.39
C ARG A 146 8.06 -9.98 31.14
N ILE A 147 6.89 -9.52 30.72
CA ILE A 147 6.72 -8.68 29.52
C ILE A 147 7.35 -7.29 29.76
N VAL A 148 7.17 -6.68 30.95
CA VAL A 148 7.84 -5.41 31.30
C VAL A 148 9.35 -5.55 31.11
N LYS A 149 9.96 -6.62 31.66
CA LYS A 149 11.40 -6.89 31.50
C LYS A 149 11.80 -7.11 30.04
N ALA A 150 10.93 -7.77 29.24
CA ALA A 150 11.21 -8.01 27.84
C ALA A 150 11.27 -6.69 27.03
N TYR A 151 10.41 -5.71 27.31
CA TYR A 151 10.50 -4.37 26.72
C TYR A 151 11.83 -3.69 27.02
N GLY A 152 12.26 -3.72 28.31
CA GLY A 152 13.54 -3.16 28.70
C GLY A 152 14.73 -3.83 28.01
N ALA A 153 14.70 -5.17 27.91
CA ALA A 153 15.75 -5.94 27.25
C ALA A 153 15.78 -5.69 25.73
N ALA A 154 14.63 -5.57 25.09
CA ALA A 154 14.55 -5.22 23.67
C ALA A 154 15.09 -3.81 23.39
N ALA A 155 14.74 -2.83 24.21
CA ALA A 155 15.29 -1.48 24.11
C ALA A 155 16.81 -1.43 24.30
N TRP A 156 17.32 -2.23 25.23
CA TRP A 156 18.78 -2.38 25.43
C TRP A 156 19.45 -2.97 24.18
N ARG A 157 18.85 -3.99 23.54
CA ARG A 157 19.38 -4.56 22.28
C ARG A 157 19.40 -3.53 21.14
N CYS A 158 18.38 -2.69 21.05
CA CYS A 158 18.36 -1.57 20.11
C CYS A 158 19.54 -0.63 20.36
N GLN A 159 19.81 -0.26 21.61
CA GLN A 159 20.95 0.58 21.99
C GLN A 159 22.29 -0.11 21.68
N GLN A 160 22.47 -1.40 22.00
CA GLN A 160 23.67 -2.16 21.67
C GLN A 160 23.87 -2.32 20.16
N GLY A 161 22.78 -2.34 19.40
CA GLY A 161 22.76 -2.33 17.94
C GLY A 161 23.08 -0.96 17.32
N GLY A 162 23.40 0.07 18.10
CA GLY A 162 23.79 1.38 17.59
C GLY A 162 22.61 2.20 17.05
N LEU A 163 21.36 1.84 17.36
CA LEU A 163 20.19 2.63 16.98
C LEU A 163 20.10 3.90 17.82
N ASP A 164 19.60 4.99 17.22
CA ASP A 164 19.49 6.29 17.87
C ASP A 164 18.38 6.37 18.93
N GLY A 165 17.41 5.47 18.87
CA GLY A 165 16.32 5.41 19.83
C GLY A 165 15.35 4.25 19.60
N VAL A 166 14.34 4.19 20.47
CA VAL A 166 13.20 3.27 20.35
C VAL A 166 11.88 4.02 20.42
N GLU A 167 10.87 3.50 19.73
CA GLU A 167 9.48 3.90 19.84
C GLU A 167 8.67 2.77 20.47
N ILE A 168 7.96 3.02 21.54
CA ILE A 168 7.03 2.07 22.15
C ILE A 168 5.73 2.10 21.35
N GLU A 169 5.24 0.95 20.88
CA GLU A 169 3.98 0.88 20.19
C GLU A 169 2.82 0.68 21.15
N ALA A 170 1.87 1.60 21.14
CA ALA A 170 0.73 1.61 22.04
C ALA A 170 -0.56 2.01 21.29
N TYR A 171 -0.87 1.26 20.21
CA TYR A 171 -2.16 1.33 19.52
C TYR A 171 -2.53 -0.03 18.93
N GLY A 172 -3.67 -0.57 19.34
CA GLY A 172 -4.22 -1.84 18.88
C GLY A 172 -3.49 -3.09 19.39
N HIS A 173 -2.56 -2.97 20.34
CA HIS A 173 -1.73 -4.05 20.85
C HIS A 173 -1.88 -4.24 22.36
N LEU A 174 -0.85 -4.75 23.04
CA LEU A 174 -0.98 -5.11 24.46
C LEU A 174 -1.08 -3.87 25.37
N LEU A 175 -0.26 -2.83 25.14
CA LEU A 175 -0.21 -1.68 26.04
C LEU A 175 -1.55 -0.94 26.11
N ASP A 176 -2.05 -0.53 24.97
CA ASP A 176 -3.31 0.21 24.86
C ASP A 176 -4.54 -0.66 25.19
N ALA A 177 -4.43 -1.99 25.02
CA ALA A 177 -5.47 -2.90 25.50
C ALA A 177 -5.69 -2.81 27.02
N PHE A 178 -4.70 -2.41 27.80
CA PHE A 178 -4.90 -2.10 29.22
C PHE A 178 -5.60 -0.76 29.45
N TRP A 179 -5.53 0.19 28.53
CA TRP A 179 -6.10 1.53 28.67
C TRP A 179 -7.60 1.56 28.40
N SER A 180 -8.03 0.84 27.38
CA SER A 180 -9.42 0.85 26.91
C SER A 180 -10.33 0.04 27.82
N PRO A 181 -11.44 0.62 28.35
CA PRO A 181 -12.44 -0.11 29.11
C PRO A 181 -13.09 -1.26 28.33
N ARG A 182 -13.08 -1.20 27.00
CA ARG A 182 -13.58 -2.30 26.14
C ARG A 182 -12.79 -3.59 26.26
N THR A 183 -11.49 -3.47 26.47
CA THR A 183 -10.56 -4.59 26.45
C THR A 183 -9.99 -4.94 27.82
N ASN A 184 -10.23 -4.06 28.81
CA ASN A 184 -9.76 -4.23 30.19
C ASN A 184 -10.92 -4.15 31.20
N SER A 185 -11.45 -5.29 31.58
CA SER A 185 -12.47 -5.45 32.62
C SER A 185 -11.90 -5.88 33.98
N ARG A 186 -10.59 -5.70 34.21
CA ARG A 186 -9.92 -6.09 35.45
C ARG A 186 -10.39 -5.24 36.63
N SER A 187 -10.36 -5.85 37.83
CA SER A 187 -10.64 -5.18 39.10
C SER A 187 -9.43 -5.12 40.03
N ASP A 188 -8.26 -5.56 39.54
CA ASP A 188 -7.00 -5.49 40.32
C ASP A 188 -6.25 -4.17 40.03
N ARG A 189 -4.98 -4.09 40.46
CA ARG A 189 -4.12 -2.90 40.33
C ARG A 189 -3.83 -2.51 38.85
N TYR A 190 -4.26 -3.28 37.87
CA TYR A 190 -4.08 -3.00 36.43
C TYR A 190 -5.42 -2.71 35.70
N GLY A 191 -6.52 -2.49 36.43
CA GLY A 191 -7.83 -2.20 35.86
C GLY A 191 -8.71 -1.34 36.77
N GLY A 192 -9.89 -0.99 36.29
CA GLY A 192 -10.81 -0.09 36.98
C GLY A 192 -10.43 1.38 36.74
N SER A 193 -9.74 2.02 37.72
CA SER A 193 -9.39 3.44 37.59
C SER A 193 -8.39 3.70 36.47
N LEU A 194 -8.34 4.95 35.98
CA LEU A 194 -7.46 5.36 34.89
C LEU A 194 -5.98 5.14 35.24
N GLU A 195 -5.59 5.45 36.46
CA GLU A 195 -4.24 5.24 36.98
C GLU A 195 -3.84 3.75 36.96
N ASN A 196 -4.79 2.88 37.29
CA ASN A 196 -4.56 1.44 37.25
C ASN A 196 -4.43 0.94 35.83
N ARG A 197 -5.27 1.45 34.91
CA ARG A 197 -5.21 1.10 33.48
C ARG A 197 -3.91 1.59 32.84
N ALA A 198 -3.36 2.74 33.24
CA ALA A 198 -2.08 3.27 32.76
C ALA A 198 -0.86 2.56 33.34
N ARG A 199 -0.99 1.87 34.50
CA ARG A 199 0.11 1.30 35.27
C ARG A 199 1.06 0.41 34.49
N PHE A 200 0.54 -0.49 33.68
CA PHE A 200 1.38 -1.38 32.88
C PHE A 200 2.33 -0.61 31.94
N ALA A 201 1.82 0.41 31.25
CA ALA A 201 2.64 1.25 30.39
C ALA A 201 3.68 2.08 31.18
N LEU A 202 3.31 2.58 32.34
CA LEU A 202 4.25 3.28 33.25
C LEU A 202 5.40 2.37 33.68
N GLU A 203 5.10 1.12 34.07
CA GLU A 203 6.12 0.11 34.44
C GLU A 203 7.04 -0.24 33.24
N VAL A 204 6.50 -0.27 32.00
CA VAL A 204 7.29 -0.48 30.76
C VAL A 204 8.25 0.69 30.51
N VAL A 205 7.76 1.94 30.58
CA VAL A 205 8.62 3.13 30.41
C VAL A 205 9.73 3.19 31.45
N GLU A 206 9.41 2.91 32.70
CA GLU A 206 10.38 2.87 33.80
C GLU A 206 11.46 1.79 33.57
N GLU A 207 11.07 0.57 33.21
CA GLU A 207 12.02 -0.52 32.94
C GLU A 207 12.91 -0.22 31.73
N ILE A 208 12.37 0.34 30.66
CA ILE A 208 13.15 0.78 29.50
C ILE A 208 14.21 1.80 29.95
N ARG A 209 13.82 2.84 30.70
CA ARG A 209 14.74 3.86 31.16
C ARG A 209 15.82 3.28 32.08
N LYS A 210 15.48 2.32 32.90
CA LYS A 210 16.43 1.62 33.76
C LYS A 210 17.50 0.87 32.95
N GLN A 211 17.13 0.30 31.81
CA GLN A 211 18.04 -0.47 30.97
C GLN A 211 18.91 0.42 30.06
N VAL A 212 18.33 1.47 29.45
CA VAL A 212 19.02 2.29 28.44
C VAL A 212 19.56 3.61 28.98
N GLY A 213 19.21 3.99 30.19
CA GLY A 213 19.63 5.25 30.83
C GLY A 213 18.85 6.48 30.31
N SER A 214 19.19 7.65 30.85
CA SER A 214 18.49 8.90 30.53
C SER A 214 18.90 9.53 29.19
N ALA A 215 20.08 9.19 28.66
CA ALA A 215 20.60 9.79 27.44
C ALA A 215 19.93 9.22 26.15
N TYR A 216 19.58 7.93 26.16
CA TYR A 216 18.98 7.28 24.98
C TYR A 216 17.60 7.85 24.64
N ILE A 217 17.24 7.94 23.35
CA ILE A 217 15.94 8.45 22.93
C ILE A 217 14.86 7.38 23.04
N VAL A 218 13.77 7.70 23.73
CA VAL A 218 12.61 6.84 23.90
C VAL A 218 11.35 7.62 23.59
N GLY A 219 10.61 7.19 22.58
CA GLY A 219 9.30 7.76 22.24
C GLY A 219 8.17 6.76 22.42
N ILE A 220 6.97 7.23 22.23
CA ILE A 220 5.77 6.40 22.22
C ILE A 220 4.87 6.76 21.04
N ARG A 221 4.39 5.74 20.32
CA ARG A 221 3.32 5.88 19.36
C ARG A 221 2.03 5.39 20.00
N MET A 222 1.16 6.33 20.35
CA MET A 222 0.00 6.02 21.18
C MET A 222 -1.31 6.51 20.58
N VAL A 223 -2.36 5.72 20.82
CA VAL A 223 -3.72 6.11 20.56
C VAL A 223 -4.23 7.05 21.65
N PHE A 224 -4.76 8.21 21.22
CA PHE A 224 -5.39 9.17 22.13
C PHE A 224 -6.92 9.08 22.13
N ASP A 225 -7.50 8.60 21.03
CA ASP A 225 -8.93 8.34 20.89
C ASP A 225 -9.11 7.14 19.96
N GLU A 226 -9.82 6.11 20.39
CA GLU A 226 -10.13 4.95 19.55
C GLU A 226 -11.11 5.28 18.42
N ALA A 227 -11.68 6.49 18.42
CA ALA A 227 -12.64 6.98 17.41
C ALA A 227 -13.74 5.95 17.08
N LEU A 228 -14.24 5.26 18.10
CA LEU A 228 -15.24 4.23 17.95
C LEU A 228 -16.57 4.82 17.47
N ASP A 229 -17.19 4.14 16.52
CA ASP A 229 -18.55 4.46 16.08
C ASP A 229 -19.53 4.48 17.24
N ARG A 230 -20.63 5.25 17.07
CA ARG A 230 -21.68 5.47 18.10
C ARG A 230 -22.31 4.18 18.65
N HIS A 231 -22.11 3.05 17.95
CA HIS A 231 -22.65 1.75 18.32
C HIS A 231 -21.70 0.89 19.17
N LEU A 232 -20.45 1.36 19.36
CA LEU A 232 -19.43 0.66 20.13
C LEU A 232 -19.13 1.47 21.39
N ASP A 233 -19.80 1.13 22.49
CA ASP A 233 -19.61 1.80 23.79
C ASP A 233 -18.30 1.39 24.48
N GLY A 234 -17.77 2.27 25.31
CA GLY A 234 -16.75 1.96 26.31
C GLY A 234 -15.30 1.97 25.83
N GLY A 235 -14.99 2.55 24.67
CA GLY A 235 -13.60 2.74 24.21
C GLY A 235 -12.88 3.93 24.86
N LEU A 236 -11.57 4.01 24.63
CA LEU A 236 -10.74 5.16 25.02
C LEU A 236 -11.19 6.41 24.24
N ARG A 237 -11.43 7.50 24.96
CA ARG A 237 -11.75 8.82 24.39
C ARG A 237 -10.62 9.81 24.64
N LEU A 238 -10.56 10.87 23.83
CA LEU A 238 -9.51 11.86 23.86
C LEU A 238 -9.19 12.37 25.28
N GLU A 239 -10.21 12.67 26.10
CA GLU A 239 -10.02 13.14 27.47
C GLU A 239 -9.21 12.15 28.34
N GLU A 240 -9.54 10.86 28.27
CA GLU A 240 -8.81 9.81 28.97
C GLU A 240 -7.42 9.58 28.35
N GLY A 241 -7.33 9.61 27.01
CA GLY A 241 -6.07 9.50 26.30
C GLY A 241 -5.08 10.60 26.67
N LEU A 242 -5.54 11.85 26.79
CA LEU A 242 -4.73 12.97 27.25
C LEU A 242 -4.24 12.78 28.71
N LYS A 243 -5.10 12.33 29.62
CA LYS A 243 -4.71 12.04 31.02
C LYS A 243 -3.68 10.89 31.11
N ILE A 244 -3.82 9.84 30.29
CA ILE A 244 -2.81 8.78 30.21
C ILE A 244 -1.49 9.35 29.66
N GLY A 245 -1.55 10.16 28.60
CA GLY A 245 -0.40 10.85 28.03
C GLY A 245 0.32 11.71 29.08
N GLU A 246 -0.42 12.49 29.86
CA GLU A 246 0.11 13.31 30.96
C GLU A 246 0.83 12.46 32.00
N MET A 247 0.24 11.35 32.44
CA MET A 247 0.88 10.41 33.38
C MET A 247 2.18 9.84 32.82
N LEU A 248 2.22 9.47 31.55
CA LEU A 248 3.42 8.94 30.90
C LEU A 248 4.52 10.01 30.74
N VAL A 249 4.15 11.21 30.29
CA VAL A 249 5.08 12.34 30.11
C VAL A 249 5.66 12.81 31.43
N SER A 250 4.84 12.87 32.51
CA SER A 250 5.27 13.32 33.84
C SER A 250 6.33 12.42 34.47
N THR A 251 6.52 11.19 33.99
CA THR A 251 7.64 10.33 34.40
C THR A 251 9.03 10.87 34.01
N GLY A 252 9.09 11.78 33.02
CA GLY A 252 10.33 12.18 32.34
C GLY A 252 10.98 11.06 31.52
N GLY A 253 10.23 9.96 31.28
CA GLY A 253 10.72 8.78 30.60
C GLY A 253 10.60 8.84 29.08
N LEU A 254 9.84 9.79 28.53
CA LEU A 254 9.61 9.94 27.10
C LEU A 254 10.29 11.19 26.53
N ASP A 255 10.70 11.13 25.26
CA ASP A 255 11.36 12.20 24.54
C ASP A 255 10.53 12.72 23.35
N PHE A 256 9.56 11.94 22.85
CA PHE A 256 8.60 12.35 21.83
C PHE A 256 7.32 11.52 21.87
N ILE A 257 6.26 12.06 21.25
CA ILE A 257 4.97 11.40 21.07
C ILE A 257 4.67 11.28 19.57
N ASN A 258 4.28 10.09 19.11
CA ASN A 258 3.76 9.86 17.77
C ASN A 258 2.26 9.58 17.88
N VAL A 259 1.43 10.52 17.40
CA VAL A 259 -0.02 10.53 17.66
C VAL A 259 -0.78 9.59 16.74
N ILE A 260 -1.71 8.82 17.31
CA ILE A 260 -2.67 7.98 16.59
C ILE A 260 -4.10 8.34 17.03
N GLN A 261 -5.02 8.36 16.05
CA GLN A 261 -6.47 8.38 16.26
C GLN A 261 -7.08 7.17 15.55
N GLY A 262 -7.91 6.40 16.25
CA GLY A 262 -8.58 5.23 15.71
C GLY A 262 -8.19 3.92 16.39
N HIS A 263 -8.72 2.83 15.89
CA HIS A 263 -8.45 1.46 16.36
C HIS A 263 -8.22 0.52 15.16
N ILE A 264 -7.65 -0.66 15.43
CA ILE A 264 -7.34 -1.66 14.39
C ILE A 264 -8.12 -2.97 14.54
N ASP A 265 -9.14 -3.00 15.40
CA ASP A 265 -9.95 -4.20 15.68
C ASP A 265 -10.77 -4.66 14.46
N THR A 266 -11.17 -3.74 13.59
CA THR A 266 -11.95 -4.02 12.39
C THR A 266 -11.27 -3.44 11.15
N GLN A 267 -11.65 -3.92 9.98
CA GLN A 267 -11.17 -3.34 8.71
C GLN A 267 -11.59 -1.86 8.58
N GLU A 268 -12.79 -1.51 9.04
CA GLU A 268 -13.26 -0.13 9.08
C GLU A 268 -12.35 0.75 9.95
N GLY A 269 -12.08 0.35 11.20
CA GLY A 269 -11.14 1.06 12.09
C GLY A 269 -9.74 1.17 11.51
N LEU A 270 -9.22 0.10 10.90
CA LEU A 270 -7.93 0.08 10.23
C LEU A 270 -7.88 1.09 9.07
N SER A 271 -8.98 1.24 8.31
CA SER A 271 -9.06 2.20 7.21
C SER A 271 -8.99 3.66 7.66
N HIS A 272 -9.35 3.95 8.91
CA HIS A 272 -9.20 5.28 9.52
C HIS A 272 -7.76 5.57 9.97
N ILE A 273 -7.06 4.58 10.55
CA ILE A 273 -5.65 4.73 10.95
C ILE A 273 -4.73 4.78 9.72
N ILE A 274 -5.03 3.98 8.70
CA ILE A 274 -4.27 3.93 7.45
C ILE A 274 -5.17 4.37 6.29
N PRO A 275 -5.49 5.68 6.19
CA PRO A 275 -6.41 6.19 5.19
C PRO A 275 -5.87 5.96 3.78
N ASN A 276 -6.72 5.46 2.89
CA ASN A 276 -6.38 5.14 1.51
C ASN A 276 -7.02 6.10 0.50
N MET A 277 -7.00 5.72 -0.79
CA MET A 277 -7.61 6.49 -1.87
C MET A 277 -9.08 6.82 -1.56
N GLY A 278 -9.53 8.00 -2.00
CA GLY A 278 -10.84 8.53 -1.68
C GLY A 278 -10.94 9.24 -0.31
N THR A 279 -9.88 9.22 0.52
CA THR A 279 -9.78 10.02 1.74
C THR A 279 -8.92 11.25 1.47
N PRO A 280 -9.25 12.45 1.96
CA PRO A 280 -8.39 13.64 1.83
C PRO A 280 -6.99 13.42 2.42
N ALA A 281 -6.00 14.17 1.93
CA ALA A 281 -4.65 14.15 2.48
C ALA A 281 -4.63 14.70 3.91
N GLY A 282 -3.90 14.05 4.83
CA GLY A 282 -3.71 14.48 6.21
C GLY A 282 -4.99 14.58 7.04
N PRO A 283 -5.92 13.62 7.02
CA PRO A 283 -7.26 13.77 7.61
C PRO A 283 -7.26 13.93 9.13
N GLN A 284 -6.16 13.58 9.80
CA GLN A 284 -6.02 13.64 11.26
C GLN A 284 -5.07 14.75 11.75
N LEU A 285 -4.65 15.69 10.87
CA LEU A 285 -3.70 16.75 11.24
C LEU A 285 -4.22 17.65 12.35
N GLU A 286 -5.48 18.08 12.30
CA GLU A 286 -6.08 18.92 13.35
C GLU A 286 -6.16 18.18 14.70
N PHE A 287 -6.46 16.90 14.67
CA PHE A 287 -6.44 16.07 15.87
C PHE A 287 -5.04 15.98 16.47
N ALA A 288 -4.01 15.71 15.65
CA ALA A 288 -2.63 15.66 16.10
C ALA A 288 -2.16 17.03 16.65
N GLY A 289 -2.57 18.12 16.00
CA GLY A 289 -2.32 19.48 16.48
C GLY A 289 -3.02 19.80 17.81
N ALA A 290 -4.22 19.26 18.04
CA ALA A 290 -4.92 19.39 19.32
C ALA A 290 -4.13 18.67 20.43
N VAL A 291 -3.66 17.44 20.19
CA VAL A 291 -2.82 16.68 21.12
C VAL A 291 -1.50 17.44 21.38
N LYS A 292 -0.86 17.97 20.35
CA LYS A 292 0.39 18.73 20.50
C LYS A 292 0.28 19.91 21.45
N ARG A 293 -0.87 20.60 21.48
CA ARG A 293 -1.08 21.75 22.37
C ARG A 293 -1.12 21.38 23.87
N GLU A 294 -1.34 20.10 24.18
CA GLU A 294 -1.42 19.61 25.57
C GLU A 294 -0.06 19.19 26.14
N PHE A 295 0.96 18.98 25.29
CA PHE A 295 2.25 18.48 25.71
C PHE A 295 3.41 19.34 25.23
N GLU A 296 4.45 19.48 26.08
CA GLU A 296 5.70 20.14 25.71
C GLU A 296 6.65 19.27 24.91
N LEU A 297 6.41 17.95 24.84
CA LEU A 297 7.22 17.02 24.07
C LEU A 297 7.00 17.19 22.57
N PRO A 298 8.04 16.94 21.75
CA PRO A 298 7.90 16.86 20.30
C PRO A 298 6.81 15.89 19.87
N VAL A 299 5.96 16.33 18.93
CA VAL A 299 4.86 15.53 18.39
C VAL A 299 5.11 15.20 16.92
N PHE A 300 5.09 13.90 16.64
CA PHE A 300 5.15 13.33 15.30
C PHE A 300 3.80 12.77 14.93
N HIS A 301 3.51 12.72 13.63
CA HIS A 301 2.29 12.09 13.12
C HIS A 301 2.46 11.69 11.66
N ALA A 302 1.81 10.59 11.28
CA ALA A 302 1.56 10.18 9.92
C ALA A 302 0.08 9.82 9.80
N ALA A 303 -0.54 9.92 8.72
CA ALA A 303 -1.81 9.38 8.26
C ALA A 303 -2.10 10.07 6.92
N ARG A 304 -1.72 9.43 5.82
CA ARG A 304 -1.91 9.94 4.48
C ARG A 304 -1.37 11.38 4.26
N ILE A 305 -0.23 11.70 4.88
CA ILE A 305 0.55 12.90 4.52
C ILE A 305 1.47 12.45 3.38
N ASN A 306 0.96 12.48 2.16
CA ASN A 306 1.63 11.98 0.96
C ASN A 306 2.03 13.10 -0.01
N GLU A 307 1.65 14.34 0.27
CA GLU A 307 1.93 15.52 -0.54
C GLU A 307 2.81 16.51 0.22
N VAL A 308 3.76 17.12 -0.48
CA VAL A 308 4.69 18.11 0.09
C VAL A 308 3.93 19.34 0.61
N ALA A 309 2.88 19.76 -0.09
CA ALA A 309 2.04 20.89 0.34
C ALA A 309 1.37 20.64 1.68
N THR A 310 0.78 19.44 1.88
CA THR A 310 0.15 19.04 3.14
C THR A 310 1.19 18.94 4.27
N ALA A 311 2.39 18.40 3.98
CA ALA A 311 3.48 18.32 4.94
C ALA A 311 3.98 19.72 5.38
N ARG A 312 4.13 20.68 4.44
CA ARG A 312 4.48 22.08 4.74
C ARG A 312 3.40 22.75 5.58
N HIS A 313 2.13 22.54 5.25
CA HIS A 313 1.00 23.07 6.01
C HIS A 313 1.07 22.63 7.47
N ALA A 314 1.27 21.33 7.73
CA ALA A 314 1.35 20.78 9.09
C ALA A 314 2.41 21.47 9.96
N LEU A 315 3.57 21.83 9.39
CA LEU A 315 4.63 22.54 10.11
C LEU A 315 4.37 24.04 10.24
N ARG A 316 3.84 24.71 9.20
CA ARG A 316 3.54 26.15 9.23
C ARG A 316 2.48 26.48 10.26
N GLU A 317 1.44 25.66 10.36
CA GLU A 317 0.37 25.81 11.34
C GLU A 317 0.73 25.25 12.72
N ASN A 318 1.99 24.82 12.89
CA ASN A 318 2.48 24.25 14.15
C ASN A 318 1.66 23.06 14.66
N LEU A 319 1.10 22.26 13.75
CA LEU A 319 0.33 21.05 14.09
C LEU A 319 1.24 19.88 14.49
N LEU A 320 2.47 19.86 13.96
CA LEU A 320 3.48 18.82 14.20
C LEU A 320 4.87 19.43 14.36
N ASP A 321 5.80 18.67 14.94
CA ASP A 321 7.23 18.98 14.95
C ASP A 321 7.99 18.25 13.85
N MET A 322 7.59 17.03 13.54
CA MET A 322 8.07 16.26 12.41
C MET A 322 6.91 15.57 11.68
N VAL A 323 7.04 15.45 10.36
CA VAL A 323 5.99 14.94 9.47
C VAL A 323 6.32 13.56 8.97
N GLY A 324 5.45 12.59 9.24
CA GLY A 324 5.56 11.21 8.77
C GLY A 324 5.02 11.04 7.35
N MET A 325 5.92 10.84 6.37
CA MET A 325 5.56 10.63 4.95
C MET A 325 5.86 9.20 4.49
N THR A 326 5.51 8.20 5.30
CA THR A 326 5.96 6.80 5.17
C THR A 326 5.63 6.17 3.82
N ARG A 327 4.36 6.17 3.40
CA ARG A 327 3.96 5.59 2.10
C ARG A 327 4.48 6.40 0.91
N ALA A 328 4.63 7.71 1.07
CA ALA A 328 5.27 8.54 0.05
C ALA A 328 6.72 8.12 -0.17
N HIS A 329 7.50 7.86 0.90
CA HIS A 329 8.87 7.34 0.80
C HIS A 329 8.96 5.89 0.28
N MET A 330 7.90 5.08 0.39
CA MET A 330 7.83 3.80 -0.31
C MET A 330 7.71 4.01 -1.83
N THR A 331 6.98 5.04 -2.23
CA THR A 331 6.79 5.34 -3.66
C THR A 331 7.99 6.09 -4.23
N ASP A 332 8.56 7.03 -3.48
CA ASP A 332 9.73 7.80 -3.86
C ASP A 332 10.68 8.00 -2.66
N PRO A 333 11.72 7.19 -2.52
CA PRO A 333 12.67 7.37 -1.43
C PRO A 333 13.46 8.68 -1.51
N TYR A 334 13.48 9.36 -2.66
CA TYR A 334 14.24 10.58 -2.93
C TYR A 334 13.43 11.88 -2.76
N ILE A 335 12.29 11.86 -2.09
CA ILE A 335 11.44 13.04 -1.88
C ILE A 335 12.25 14.24 -1.37
N VAL A 336 13.07 14.03 -0.32
CA VAL A 336 13.82 15.13 0.29
C VAL A 336 14.84 15.70 -0.67
N ALA A 337 15.61 14.87 -1.37
CA ALA A 337 16.57 15.31 -2.35
C ALA A 337 15.92 16.13 -3.49
N LYS A 338 14.72 15.74 -3.92
CA LYS A 338 13.94 16.47 -4.94
C LYS A 338 13.40 17.81 -4.43
N ILE A 339 13.00 17.90 -3.15
CA ILE A 339 12.63 19.19 -2.53
C ILE A 339 13.87 20.10 -2.44
N GLU A 340 15.03 19.57 -2.03
CA GLU A 340 16.30 20.32 -1.92
C GLU A 340 16.79 20.85 -3.28
N SER A 341 16.59 20.08 -4.36
CA SER A 341 16.97 20.47 -5.74
C SER A 341 15.92 21.32 -6.45
N GLY A 342 14.72 21.51 -5.88
CA GLY A 342 13.61 22.24 -6.50
C GLY A 342 12.91 21.47 -7.63
N GLU A 343 12.97 20.13 -7.60
CA GLU A 343 12.38 19.21 -8.59
C GLU A 343 11.14 18.49 -8.02
N GLU A 344 10.30 19.22 -7.29
CA GLU A 344 9.13 18.64 -6.59
C GLU A 344 8.12 18.01 -7.55
N GLU A 345 7.98 18.54 -8.76
CA GLU A 345 7.11 18.00 -9.81
C GLU A 345 7.56 16.59 -10.27
N ARG A 346 8.81 16.21 -10.01
CA ARG A 346 9.35 14.89 -10.30
C ARG A 346 9.18 13.88 -9.16
N ILE A 347 8.59 14.27 -8.04
CA ILE A 347 8.28 13.34 -6.95
C ILE A 347 7.22 12.34 -7.44
N ARG A 348 7.55 11.04 -7.39
CA ARG A 348 6.61 9.97 -7.73
C ARG A 348 5.48 9.91 -6.69
N PRO A 349 4.22 10.15 -7.06
CA PRO A 349 3.14 10.30 -6.08
C PRO A 349 2.67 8.96 -5.50
N CYS A 350 2.42 8.95 -4.19
CA CYS A 350 1.67 7.88 -3.56
C CYS A 350 0.17 8.14 -3.72
N VAL A 351 -0.50 7.33 -4.51
CA VAL A 351 -1.94 7.47 -4.82
C VAL A 351 -2.87 6.82 -3.79
N GLY A 352 -2.34 6.36 -2.66
CA GLY A 352 -3.14 5.78 -1.58
C GLY A 352 -3.86 4.47 -1.94
N MET A 353 -3.39 3.71 -2.94
CA MET A 353 -4.05 2.50 -3.42
C MET A 353 -4.17 1.39 -2.36
N GLY A 354 -3.35 1.39 -1.31
CA GLY A 354 -3.39 0.38 -0.25
C GLY A 354 -2.61 -0.89 -0.55
N TYR A 355 -2.19 -1.12 -1.77
CA TYR A 355 -1.52 -2.35 -2.22
C TYR A 355 -0.36 -2.81 -1.31
N CYS A 356 0.41 -1.87 -0.76
CA CYS A 356 1.51 -2.18 0.16
C CYS A 356 1.05 -2.85 1.46
N LEU A 357 -0.16 -2.53 1.95
CA LEU A 357 -0.74 -3.12 3.15
C LEU A 357 -1.56 -4.37 2.82
N ASP A 358 -2.32 -4.33 1.73
CA ASP A 358 -3.22 -5.42 1.33
C ASP A 358 -2.44 -6.73 1.17
N ARG A 359 -1.26 -6.66 0.56
CA ARG A 359 -0.36 -7.82 0.41
C ARG A 359 0.06 -8.47 1.73
N LEU A 360 0.23 -7.71 2.81
CA LEU A 360 0.58 -8.26 4.12
C LEU A 360 -0.52 -9.17 4.66
N TYR A 361 -1.78 -8.80 4.43
CA TYR A 361 -2.94 -9.62 4.81
C TYR A 361 -3.15 -10.85 3.92
N GLU A 362 -2.49 -10.89 2.75
CA GLU A 362 -2.44 -12.03 1.82
C GLU A 362 -1.19 -12.91 2.04
N ASN A 363 -0.52 -12.78 3.18
CA ASN A 363 0.74 -13.47 3.50
C ASN A 363 1.89 -13.14 2.52
N GLY A 364 1.83 -11.99 1.88
CA GLY A 364 2.89 -11.45 1.06
C GLY A 364 3.73 -10.41 1.82
N ASP A 365 4.51 -9.67 1.06
CA ASP A 365 5.38 -8.60 1.52
C ASP A 365 4.90 -7.24 1.00
N ALA A 366 5.25 -6.14 1.67
CA ALA A 366 4.86 -4.80 1.26
C ALA A 366 5.54 -4.41 -0.07
N LEU A 367 4.74 -4.13 -1.10
CA LEU A 367 5.22 -3.64 -2.39
C LEU A 367 4.43 -2.39 -2.79
N CYS A 368 5.03 -1.52 -3.58
CA CYS A 368 4.34 -0.32 -4.07
C CYS A 368 3.71 -0.58 -5.45
N ALA A 369 2.46 -0.18 -5.62
CA ALA A 369 1.78 -0.30 -6.92
C ALA A 369 2.42 0.57 -8.01
N HIS A 370 3.01 1.72 -7.63
CA HIS A 370 3.60 2.68 -8.57
C HIS A 370 5.13 2.55 -8.70
N ASN A 371 5.82 2.06 -7.66
CA ASN A 371 7.28 1.87 -7.69
C ASN A 371 7.64 0.40 -7.48
N ALA A 372 7.93 -0.29 -8.56
CA ALA A 372 8.24 -1.72 -8.50
C ALA A 372 9.63 -2.04 -7.91
N ALA A 373 10.49 -1.05 -7.70
CA ALA A 373 11.79 -1.22 -7.05
C ALA A 373 11.66 -1.35 -5.51
N THR A 374 10.60 -0.78 -4.92
CA THR A 374 10.36 -0.82 -3.47
C THR A 374 10.33 -2.24 -2.95
N GLY A 375 11.15 -2.54 -1.95
CA GLY A 375 11.31 -3.85 -1.34
C GLY A 375 12.11 -4.84 -2.20
N ARG A 376 12.75 -4.36 -3.28
CA ARG A 376 13.61 -5.13 -4.19
C ARG A 376 14.95 -4.44 -4.44
N GLU A 377 15.40 -3.62 -3.52
CA GLU A 377 16.60 -2.77 -3.65
C GLU A 377 17.88 -3.55 -3.98
N GLN A 378 17.93 -4.85 -3.66
CA GLN A 378 19.03 -5.74 -4.04
C GLN A 378 19.16 -5.96 -5.56
N THR A 379 18.04 -5.95 -6.28
CA THR A 379 17.98 -6.38 -7.69
C THR A 379 17.34 -5.35 -8.62
N MET A 380 16.56 -4.42 -8.06
CA MET A 380 15.85 -3.37 -8.79
C MET A 380 16.31 -1.99 -8.32
N PRO A 381 16.95 -1.19 -9.18
CA PRO A 381 17.39 0.15 -8.81
C PRO A 381 16.22 1.13 -8.81
N HIS A 382 16.18 2.04 -7.82
CA HIS A 382 15.30 3.20 -7.85
C HIS A 382 15.73 4.25 -8.87
N VAL A 383 17.04 4.38 -9.07
CA VAL A 383 17.67 5.19 -10.13
C VAL A 383 18.30 4.24 -11.13
N VAL A 384 17.76 4.20 -12.34
CA VAL A 384 18.22 3.26 -13.38
C VAL A 384 19.57 3.72 -13.95
N PRO A 385 20.61 2.89 -13.90
CA PRO A 385 21.92 3.27 -14.41
C PRO A 385 21.93 3.36 -15.94
N LYS A 386 22.67 4.30 -16.48
CA LYS A 386 22.89 4.38 -17.93
C LYS A 386 23.58 3.13 -18.46
N THR A 387 23.20 2.73 -19.67
CA THR A 387 23.86 1.60 -20.35
C THR A 387 25.35 1.86 -20.55
N SER A 388 26.18 0.86 -20.36
CA SER A 388 27.58 0.89 -20.73
C SER A 388 27.84 0.57 -22.22
N GLY A 389 26.80 0.07 -22.93
CA GLY A 389 26.84 -0.24 -24.35
C GLY A 389 26.43 0.93 -25.25
N SER A 390 26.25 0.65 -26.53
CA SER A 390 25.73 1.64 -27.50
C SER A 390 24.25 1.93 -27.23
N ALA A 391 23.82 3.17 -27.45
CA ALA A 391 22.42 3.55 -27.42
C ALA A 391 21.64 2.80 -28.52
N LYS A 392 20.55 2.14 -28.12
CA LYS A 392 19.65 1.42 -29.01
C LYS A 392 18.47 2.30 -29.41
N LYS A 393 17.86 2.02 -30.56
CA LYS A 393 16.54 2.55 -30.92
C LYS A 393 15.46 1.59 -30.46
N ILE A 394 14.59 2.05 -29.55
CA ILE A 394 13.54 1.24 -28.95
C ILE A 394 12.18 1.79 -29.36
N VAL A 395 11.31 0.92 -29.85
CA VAL A 395 9.93 1.25 -30.15
C VAL A 395 9.01 0.62 -29.09
N VAL A 396 8.19 1.45 -28.44
CA VAL A 396 7.22 1.03 -27.43
C VAL A 396 5.81 1.23 -27.98
N ILE A 397 4.96 0.21 -27.89
CA ILE A 397 3.58 0.25 -28.40
C ILE A 397 2.60 0.25 -27.23
N GLY A 398 1.87 1.36 -27.07
CA GLY A 398 0.93 1.61 -25.98
C GLY A 398 1.51 2.50 -24.89
N ALA A 399 0.73 3.50 -24.44
CA ALA A 399 1.05 4.43 -23.37
C ALA A 399 0.22 4.19 -22.11
N GLY A 400 -0.10 2.93 -21.80
CA GLY A 400 -0.56 2.49 -20.52
C GLY A 400 0.59 2.44 -19.48
N PRO A 401 0.32 2.10 -18.20
CA PRO A 401 1.37 2.05 -17.15
C PRO A 401 2.62 1.26 -17.55
N SER A 402 2.41 0.12 -18.20
CA SER A 402 3.50 -0.75 -18.67
C SER A 402 4.35 -0.08 -19.75
N GLY A 403 3.73 0.48 -20.78
CA GLY A 403 4.46 1.13 -21.88
C GLY A 403 5.17 2.41 -21.43
N LEU A 404 4.52 3.22 -20.61
CA LEU A 404 5.12 4.42 -20.03
C LEU A 404 6.35 4.09 -19.17
N GLU A 405 6.28 3.05 -18.32
CA GLU A 405 7.43 2.62 -17.52
C GLU A 405 8.54 2.04 -18.41
N ALA A 406 8.20 1.25 -19.43
CA ALA A 406 9.19 0.75 -20.39
C ALA A 406 9.90 1.90 -21.10
N ALA A 407 9.16 2.89 -21.60
CA ALA A 407 9.71 4.07 -22.26
C ALA A 407 10.60 4.88 -21.31
N ARG A 408 10.16 5.12 -20.08
CA ARG A 408 10.92 5.84 -19.05
C ARG A 408 12.26 5.13 -18.75
N VAL A 409 12.21 3.84 -18.44
CA VAL A 409 13.39 3.06 -18.07
C VAL A 409 14.39 3.00 -19.23
N CYS A 410 13.93 2.75 -20.45
CA CYS A 410 14.80 2.71 -21.62
C CYS A 410 15.45 4.08 -21.91
N ALA A 411 14.71 5.17 -21.78
CA ALA A 411 15.22 6.52 -21.99
C ALA A 411 16.22 6.92 -20.87
N GLU A 412 15.93 6.58 -19.60
CA GLU A 412 16.82 6.82 -18.47
C GLU A 412 18.15 6.08 -18.63
N ARG A 413 18.13 4.87 -19.23
CA ARG A 413 19.34 4.14 -19.62
C ARG A 413 20.15 4.80 -20.76
N GLY A 414 19.59 5.78 -21.46
CA GLY A 414 20.22 6.52 -22.56
C GLY A 414 19.89 5.96 -23.94
N HIS A 415 18.85 5.15 -24.09
CA HIS A 415 18.37 4.68 -25.38
C HIS A 415 17.50 5.75 -26.06
N LYS A 416 17.36 5.67 -27.40
CA LYS A 416 16.44 6.49 -28.19
C LYS A 416 15.10 5.78 -28.24
N VAL A 417 14.06 6.42 -27.70
CA VAL A 417 12.73 5.79 -27.58
C VAL A 417 11.70 6.52 -28.42
N VAL A 418 10.93 5.76 -29.20
CA VAL A 418 9.73 6.19 -29.89
C VAL A 418 8.55 5.40 -29.31
N MET A 419 7.51 6.09 -28.88
CA MET A 419 6.31 5.49 -28.29
C MET A 419 5.08 5.80 -29.14
N PHE A 420 4.31 4.77 -29.50
CA PHE A 420 3.03 4.88 -30.19
C PHE A 420 1.86 4.67 -29.23
N GLU A 421 0.81 5.49 -29.35
CA GLU A 421 -0.42 5.37 -28.59
C GLU A 421 -1.64 5.60 -29.51
N ALA A 422 -2.57 4.67 -29.49
CA ALA A 422 -3.77 4.74 -30.32
C ALA A 422 -4.71 5.88 -29.91
N ASN A 423 -4.78 6.18 -28.62
CA ASN A 423 -5.61 7.25 -28.08
C ASN A 423 -4.93 8.62 -28.19
N ASN A 424 -5.70 9.67 -27.89
CA ASN A 424 -5.23 11.05 -27.88
C ASN A 424 -4.46 11.45 -26.59
N ARG A 425 -4.38 10.54 -25.60
CA ARG A 425 -3.71 10.77 -24.32
C ARG A 425 -3.20 9.45 -23.71
N PRO A 426 -2.14 9.52 -22.86
CA PRO A 426 -1.63 8.35 -22.16
C PRO A 426 -2.55 7.93 -21.01
N GLY A 427 -2.35 6.70 -20.51
CA GLY A 427 -2.95 6.20 -19.28
C GLY A 427 -3.59 4.82 -19.39
N GLY A 428 -4.01 4.39 -20.60
CA GLY A 428 -4.63 3.07 -20.77
C GLY A 428 -5.82 2.87 -19.81
N GLN A 429 -5.88 1.71 -19.15
CA GLN A 429 -6.96 1.37 -18.21
C GLN A 429 -7.03 2.29 -16.96
N LEU A 430 -5.99 3.02 -16.61
CA LEU A 430 -6.05 4.00 -15.53
C LEU A 430 -7.04 5.13 -15.79
N LEU A 431 -7.30 5.44 -17.07
CA LEU A 431 -8.31 6.42 -17.47
C LEU A 431 -9.72 5.98 -17.08
N LEU A 432 -9.99 4.68 -17.12
CA LEU A 432 -11.27 4.10 -16.69
C LEU A 432 -11.35 4.03 -15.17
N ALA A 433 -10.29 3.54 -14.53
CA ALA A 433 -10.21 3.47 -13.07
C ALA A 433 -10.47 4.83 -12.41
N ALA A 434 -9.90 5.90 -12.95
CA ALA A 434 -10.02 7.26 -12.43
C ALA A 434 -11.41 7.90 -12.67
N LYS A 435 -12.32 7.26 -13.41
CA LYS A 435 -13.73 7.71 -13.53
C LYS A 435 -14.52 7.49 -12.24
N VAL A 436 -14.09 6.56 -11.41
CA VAL A 436 -14.66 6.32 -10.10
C VAL A 436 -14.04 7.32 -9.11
N GLU A 437 -14.85 8.14 -8.43
CA GLU A 437 -14.38 9.26 -7.59
C GLU A 437 -13.35 8.79 -6.56
N ARG A 438 -13.60 7.69 -5.87
CA ARG A 438 -12.66 7.08 -4.92
C ARG A 438 -11.28 6.79 -5.52
N ARG A 439 -11.24 6.38 -6.79
CA ARG A 439 -10.02 5.99 -7.49
C ARG A 439 -9.39 7.09 -8.33
N ARG A 440 -9.95 8.30 -8.31
CA ARG A 440 -9.52 9.41 -9.16
C ARG A 440 -8.01 9.68 -9.09
N GLU A 441 -7.40 9.53 -7.93
CA GLU A 441 -5.97 9.76 -7.75
C GLU A 441 -5.08 8.76 -8.50
N THR A 442 -5.60 7.60 -8.90
CA THR A 442 -4.81 6.60 -9.65
C THR A 442 -4.29 7.12 -10.98
N ILE A 443 -4.94 8.13 -11.56
CA ILE A 443 -4.47 8.77 -12.80
C ILE A 443 -3.08 9.39 -12.65
N SER A 444 -2.72 9.85 -11.44
CA SER A 444 -1.42 10.45 -11.16
C SER A 444 -0.24 9.49 -11.43
N ILE A 445 -0.49 8.18 -11.49
CA ILE A 445 0.51 7.20 -11.95
C ILE A 445 0.88 7.46 -13.42
N ALA A 446 -0.14 7.57 -14.28
CA ALA A 446 0.07 7.82 -15.70
C ALA A 446 0.61 9.23 -15.96
N ASP A 447 0.08 10.22 -15.25
CA ASP A 447 0.49 11.61 -15.40
C ASP A 447 1.97 11.79 -15.03
N TRP A 448 2.41 11.22 -13.91
CA TRP A 448 3.81 11.26 -13.50
C TRP A 448 4.71 10.50 -14.48
N LEU A 449 4.36 9.27 -14.85
CA LEU A 449 5.14 8.48 -15.81
C LEU A 449 5.28 9.22 -17.14
N PHE A 450 4.22 9.84 -17.62
CA PHE A 450 4.26 10.59 -18.87
C PHE A 450 5.10 11.88 -18.76
N ALA A 451 5.01 12.58 -17.63
CA ALA A 451 5.88 13.75 -17.38
C ALA A 451 7.37 13.37 -17.40
N GLU A 452 7.76 12.23 -16.78
CA GLU A 452 9.12 11.71 -16.84
C GLU A 452 9.52 11.29 -18.26
N VAL A 453 8.61 10.64 -19.01
CA VAL A 453 8.82 10.28 -20.42
C VAL A 453 9.11 11.53 -21.27
N GLN A 454 8.35 12.61 -21.05
CA GLN A 454 8.59 13.89 -21.73
C GLN A 454 9.91 14.55 -21.31
N HIS A 455 10.21 14.56 -20.00
CA HIS A 455 11.45 15.10 -19.45
C HIS A 455 12.69 14.41 -20.03
N LEU A 456 12.59 13.09 -20.27
CA LEU A 456 13.65 12.27 -20.85
C LEU A 456 13.75 12.37 -22.39
N GLY A 457 12.89 13.15 -23.03
CA GLY A 457 12.92 13.42 -24.46
C GLY A 457 12.42 12.25 -25.33
N VAL A 458 11.54 11.41 -24.83
CA VAL A 458 10.91 10.35 -25.62
C VAL A 458 9.97 10.92 -26.66
N GLU A 459 10.11 10.49 -27.91
CA GLU A 459 9.20 10.84 -28.99
C GLU A 459 7.88 10.08 -28.83
N SER A 460 6.79 10.79 -28.53
CA SER A 460 5.47 10.20 -28.30
C SER A 460 4.49 10.55 -29.42
N ARG A 461 3.92 9.54 -30.07
CA ARG A 461 2.98 9.67 -31.18
C ARG A 461 1.60 9.19 -30.76
N PHE A 462 0.69 10.13 -30.53
CA PHE A 462 -0.70 9.89 -30.17
C PHE A 462 -1.61 9.82 -31.37
N ASN A 463 -2.85 9.29 -31.22
CA ASN A 463 -3.81 9.03 -32.27
C ASN A 463 -3.21 8.16 -33.40
N CYS A 464 -2.32 7.25 -33.03
CA CYS A 464 -1.59 6.38 -33.94
C CYS A 464 -1.77 4.92 -33.51
N TYR A 465 -2.71 4.23 -34.15
CA TYR A 465 -2.82 2.78 -34.04
C TYR A 465 -1.71 2.16 -34.89
N ALA A 466 -0.62 1.77 -34.24
CA ALA A 466 0.56 1.27 -34.93
C ALA A 466 0.33 -0.12 -35.51
N GLU A 467 0.62 -0.29 -36.78
CA GLU A 467 0.65 -1.57 -37.50
C GLU A 467 2.10 -2.00 -37.76
N VAL A 468 2.29 -3.23 -38.26
CA VAL A 468 3.62 -3.78 -38.55
C VAL A 468 4.48 -2.83 -39.41
N PRO A 469 3.96 -2.23 -40.52
CA PRO A 469 4.74 -1.30 -41.35
C PRO A 469 5.22 -0.04 -40.59
N ASP A 470 4.39 0.49 -39.69
CA ASP A 470 4.75 1.69 -38.89
C ASP A 470 5.93 1.40 -37.95
N VAL A 471 5.92 0.23 -37.31
CA VAL A 471 6.97 -0.21 -36.42
C VAL A 471 8.28 -0.43 -37.19
N LEU A 472 8.22 -1.12 -38.32
CA LEU A 472 9.40 -1.43 -39.12
C LEU A 472 10.01 -0.17 -39.79
N ALA A 473 9.19 0.84 -40.10
CA ALA A 473 9.64 2.12 -40.65
C ALA A 473 10.55 2.89 -39.65
N GLU A 474 10.48 2.55 -38.36
CA GLU A 474 11.36 3.11 -37.33
C GLU A 474 12.75 2.47 -37.29
N TYR A 475 13.00 1.35 -37.96
CA TYR A 475 14.25 0.60 -37.91
C TYR A 475 14.69 0.34 -36.46
N PRO A 476 13.88 -0.34 -35.64
CA PRO A 476 14.16 -0.55 -34.23
C PRO A 476 15.27 -1.57 -34.01
N ASP A 477 16.03 -1.42 -32.88
CA ASP A 477 16.87 -2.49 -32.32
C ASP A 477 16.05 -3.38 -31.38
N VAL A 478 15.03 -2.78 -30.73
CA VAL A 478 14.12 -3.48 -29.80
C VAL A 478 12.70 -2.95 -29.97
N VAL A 479 11.73 -3.85 -29.97
CA VAL A 479 10.30 -3.53 -29.93
C VAL A 479 9.68 -4.10 -28.68
N ILE A 480 8.93 -3.26 -27.94
CA ILE A 480 8.22 -3.63 -26.71
C ILE A 480 6.72 -3.38 -26.91
N VAL A 481 5.94 -4.46 -26.99
CA VAL A 481 4.49 -4.39 -27.11
C VAL A 481 3.88 -4.31 -25.72
N ALA A 482 3.26 -3.17 -25.42
CA ALA A 482 2.57 -2.86 -24.16
C ALA A 482 1.12 -2.41 -24.43
N ALA A 483 0.49 -2.99 -25.46
CA ALA A 483 -0.82 -2.60 -25.95
C ALA A 483 -1.97 -2.92 -24.99
N GLY A 484 -1.68 -3.62 -23.88
CA GLY A 484 -2.68 -3.98 -22.88
C GLY A 484 -3.57 -5.13 -23.31
N GLY A 485 -4.84 -5.09 -22.92
CA GLY A 485 -5.84 -6.09 -23.27
C GLY A 485 -7.20 -5.46 -23.55
N LEU A 486 -8.11 -6.27 -24.04
CA LEU A 486 -9.51 -5.93 -24.24
C LEU A 486 -10.39 -6.67 -23.23
N PRO A 487 -11.56 -6.12 -22.85
CA PRO A 487 -12.46 -6.80 -21.91
C PRO A 487 -12.82 -8.21 -22.36
N ASN A 488 -12.74 -9.17 -21.48
CA ASN A 488 -13.10 -10.54 -21.76
C ASN A 488 -14.61 -10.77 -21.60
N THR A 489 -15.34 -10.90 -22.70
CA THR A 489 -16.76 -11.30 -22.72
C THR A 489 -16.93 -12.71 -23.28
N GLU A 490 -15.87 -13.35 -23.78
CA GLU A 490 -15.91 -14.66 -24.46
C GLU A 490 -16.10 -15.84 -23.49
N PHE A 491 -15.98 -15.59 -22.17
CA PHE A 491 -16.26 -16.62 -21.14
C PHE A 491 -17.72 -17.11 -21.21
N LEU A 492 -18.65 -16.29 -21.73
CA LEU A 492 -20.06 -16.58 -21.80
C LEU A 492 -20.38 -17.22 -23.16
N GLN A 493 -20.64 -18.53 -23.18
CA GLN A 493 -20.91 -19.29 -24.41
C GLN A 493 -22.25 -18.95 -25.06
N LYS A 494 -23.24 -18.44 -24.30
CA LYS A 494 -24.57 -18.10 -24.79
C LYS A 494 -24.95 -16.70 -24.34
N GLY A 495 -25.10 -15.79 -25.31
CA GLY A 495 -25.50 -14.41 -25.09
C GLY A 495 -24.35 -13.46 -24.74
N ALA A 496 -23.11 -13.76 -25.17
CA ALA A 496 -21.97 -12.86 -25.05
C ALA A 496 -22.21 -11.50 -25.76
N ASP A 497 -23.00 -11.47 -26.82
CA ASP A 497 -23.41 -10.28 -27.55
C ASP A 497 -24.47 -9.42 -26.83
N LEU A 498 -25.00 -9.92 -25.70
CA LEU A 498 -26.05 -9.25 -24.92
C LEU A 498 -25.52 -8.61 -23.63
N VAL A 499 -24.26 -8.83 -23.28
CA VAL A 499 -23.62 -8.26 -22.09
C VAL A 499 -22.78 -7.04 -22.44
N VAL A 500 -22.56 -6.20 -21.45
CA VAL A 500 -21.77 -4.96 -21.56
C VAL A 500 -20.57 -5.07 -20.63
N PRO A 501 -19.35 -4.90 -21.12
CA PRO A 501 -18.19 -4.87 -20.21
C PRO A 501 -18.25 -3.66 -19.27
N SER A 502 -17.68 -3.80 -18.07
CA SER A 502 -17.56 -2.73 -17.08
C SER A 502 -16.88 -1.47 -17.65
N TRP A 503 -15.98 -1.67 -18.60
CA TRP A 503 -15.26 -0.60 -19.30
C TRP A 503 -16.18 0.36 -20.05
N ASP A 504 -17.19 -0.16 -20.75
CA ASP A 504 -18.13 0.66 -21.52
C ASP A 504 -19.02 1.52 -20.64
N ILE A 505 -19.36 1.00 -19.46
CA ILE A 505 -20.07 1.75 -18.42
C ILE A 505 -19.19 2.89 -17.90
N LEU A 506 -17.94 2.60 -17.52
CA LEU A 506 -17.00 3.58 -16.97
C LEU A 506 -16.56 4.60 -18.03
N ALA A 507 -16.37 4.19 -19.27
CA ALA A 507 -16.08 5.08 -20.40
C ALA A 507 -17.25 6.01 -20.73
N GLY A 508 -18.49 5.61 -20.39
CA GLY A 508 -19.70 6.33 -20.76
C GLY A 508 -20.16 6.08 -22.19
N THR A 509 -19.61 5.07 -22.88
CA THR A 509 -20.03 4.65 -24.24
C THR A 509 -21.37 3.95 -24.20
N VAL A 510 -21.71 3.32 -23.08
CA VAL A 510 -23.01 2.72 -22.82
C VAL A 510 -23.68 3.38 -21.62
N THR A 511 -24.90 3.83 -21.80
CA THR A 511 -25.70 4.44 -20.72
C THR A 511 -26.28 3.37 -19.83
N PRO A 512 -26.11 3.46 -18.49
CA PRO A 512 -26.74 2.56 -17.54
C PRO A 512 -28.26 2.62 -17.61
N LYS A 513 -28.91 1.46 -17.55
CA LYS A 513 -30.38 1.33 -17.49
C LYS A 513 -30.85 1.28 -16.02
N LYS A 514 -32.18 1.18 -15.83
CA LYS A 514 -32.76 1.25 -14.50
C LYS A 514 -32.53 -0.01 -13.66
N ASN A 515 -32.60 -1.19 -14.27
CA ASN A 515 -32.45 -2.47 -13.59
C ASN A 515 -31.24 -3.22 -14.16
N ILE A 516 -30.17 -3.33 -13.36
CA ILE A 516 -28.86 -3.83 -13.79
C ILE A 516 -28.46 -5.03 -12.92
N LEU A 517 -27.92 -6.06 -13.59
CA LEU A 517 -27.15 -7.10 -12.95
C LEU A 517 -25.67 -6.89 -13.34
N LEU A 518 -24.80 -6.76 -12.36
CA LEU A 518 -23.35 -6.76 -12.56
C LEU A 518 -22.79 -8.11 -12.11
N PHE A 519 -22.19 -8.84 -13.04
CA PHE A 519 -21.48 -10.09 -12.78
C PHE A 519 -19.98 -9.83 -12.74
N ASP A 520 -19.34 -10.19 -11.61
CA ASP A 520 -17.91 -10.04 -11.39
C ASP A 520 -17.33 -11.37 -10.89
N ASP A 521 -16.46 -11.99 -11.69
CA ASP A 521 -15.60 -13.08 -11.26
C ASP A 521 -14.09 -12.78 -11.45
N ASN A 522 -13.76 -11.51 -11.64
CA ASN A 522 -12.39 -11.00 -11.56
C ASN A 522 -11.94 -10.84 -10.09
N GLY A 523 -12.85 -10.43 -9.21
CA GLY A 523 -12.58 -10.33 -7.77
C GLY A 523 -11.69 -9.17 -7.33
N GLN A 524 -11.25 -8.32 -8.26
CA GLN A 524 -10.37 -7.17 -8.01
C GLN A 524 -11.13 -5.84 -8.05
N HIS A 525 -10.39 -4.73 -8.00
CA HIS A 525 -10.97 -3.39 -8.02
C HIS A 525 -11.89 -3.06 -9.21
N PRO A 526 -11.70 -3.53 -10.46
CA PRO A 526 -12.56 -3.12 -11.58
C PRO A 526 -14.04 -3.38 -11.36
N GLY A 527 -14.42 -4.61 -10.97
CA GLY A 527 -15.83 -4.99 -10.79
C GLY A 527 -16.53 -4.19 -9.69
N ILE A 528 -15.96 -4.18 -8.48
CA ILE A 528 -16.54 -3.47 -7.33
C ILE A 528 -16.54 -1.94 -7.53
N SER A 529 -15.55 -1.40 -8.25
CA SER A 529 -15.51 0.03 -8.60
C SER A 529 -16.63 0.40 -9.58
N CYS A 530 -16.90 -0.46 -10.57
CA CYS A 530 -18.01 -0.28 -11.47
C CYS A 530 -19.36 -0.36 -10.72
N ALA A 531 -19.48 -1.27 -9.75
CA ALA A 531 -20.66 -1.37 -8.90
C ALA A 531 -20.87 -0.10 -8.06
N GLU A 532 -19.82 0.44 -7.42
CA GLU A 532 -19.88 1.72 -6.69
C GLU A 532 -20.30 2.86 -7.62
N PHE A 533 -19.68 2.96 -8.80
CA PHE A 533 -20.00 3.98 -9.78
C PHE A 533 -21.46 3.93 -10.23
N LEU A 534 -22.02 2.74 -10.43
CA LEU A 534 -23.42 2.55 -10.77
C LEU A 534 -24.32 2.90 -9.58
N ALA A 535 -24.03 2.38 -8.39
CA ALA A 535 -24.83 2.56 -7.19
C ALA A 535 -24.98 4.05 -6.80
N GLN A 536 -23.94 4.86 -6.98
CA GLN A 536 -23.97 6.29 -6.68
C GLN A 536 -24.64 7.16 -7.75
N ARG A 537 -25.09 6.58 -8.88
CA ARG A 537 -25.74 7.33 -9.95
C ARG A 537 -27.21 7.56 -9.70
N THR A 538 -27.62 8.81 -9.86
CA THR A 538 -29.04 9.18 -9.95
C THR A 538 -29.45 9.20 -11.41
N LEU A 539 -30.43 8.39 -11.79
CA LEU A 539 -30.94 8.32 -13.17
C LEU A 539 -31.65 9.60 -13.59
N ASP A 540 -32.34 10.23 -12.67
CA ASP A 540 -33.08 11.46 -12.87
C ASP A 540 -32.80 12.41 -11.70
N PRO A 541 -32.08 13.54 -11.94
CA PRO A 541 -31.77 14.52 -10.91
C PRO A 541 -33.01 15.16 -10.25
N GLU A 542 -34.13 15.25 -10.98
CA GLU A 542 -35.35 15.88 -10.47
C GLU A 542 -36.15 14.91 -9.57
N THR A 543 -36.28 13.65 -9.98
CA THR A 543 -37.02 12.64 -9.21
C THR A 543 -36.16 11.89 -8.19
N LYS A 544 -34.83 12.05 -8.24
CA LYS A 544 -33.85 11.28 -7.45
C LYS A 544 -34.02 9.76 -7.62
N ALA A 545 -34.55 9.31 -8.75
CA ALA A 545 -34.69 7.89 -9.05
C ALA A 545 -33.30 7.23 -9.16
N SER A 546 -33.01 6.29 -8.26
CA SER A 546 -31.80 5.46 -8.28
C SER A 546 -31.98 4.26 -9.22
N LEU A 547 -30.87 3.71 -9.70
CA LEU A 547 -30.92 2.39 -10.33
C LEU A 547 -31.09 1.28 -9.30
N THR A 548 -31.65 0.16 -9.77
CA THR A 548 -31.62 -1.10 -9.01
C THR A 548 -30.44 -1.92 -9.50
N LEU A 549 -29.53 -2.28 -8.59
CA LEU A 549 -28.32 -3.02 -8.90
C LEU A 549 -28.25 -4.34 -8.12
N GLU A 550 -28.05 -5.45 -8.82
CA GLU A 550 -27.67 -6.72 -8.21
C GLU A 550 -26.21 -7.03 -8.59
N TYR A 551 -25.35 -7.18 -7.58
CA TYR A 551 -23.96 -7.62 -7.73
C TYR A 551 -23.90 -9.13 -7.55
N VAL A 552 -23.47 -9.84 -8.58
CA VAL A 552 -23.38 -11.31 -8.60
C VAL A 552 -21.93 -11.74 -8.74
N THR A 553 -21.51 -12.71 -7.95
CA THR A 553 -20.16 -13.29 -8.03
C THR A 553 -20.19 -14.78 -7.70
N PRO A 554 -19.33 -15.61 -8.33
CA PRO A 554 -19.15 -17.01 -7.93
C PRO A 554 -18.40 -17.15 -6.61
N GLU A 555 -17.76 -16.08 -6.13
CA GLU A 555 -16.95 -16.09 -4.92
C GLU A 555 -17.79 -16.12 -3.64
N ARG A 556 -17.17 -16.52 -2.52
CA ARG A 556 -17.79 -16.54 -1.18
C ARG A 556 -17.96 -15.15 -0.56
N ILE A 557 -17.29 -14.15 -1.10
CA ILE A 557 -17.40 -12.72 -0.76
C ILE A 557 -17.26 -11.91 -2.04
N ILE A 558 -17.77 -10.71 -2.07
CA ILE A 558 -17.54 -9.80 -3.20
C ILE A 558 -16.10 -9.31 -3.19
N ALA A 559 -15.51 -9.12 -4.37
CA ALA A 559 -14.18 -8.54 -4.56
C ALA A 559 -13.12 -9.09 -3.58
N PRO A 560 -12.86 -10.41 -3.56
CA PRO A 560 -11.99 -11.08 -2.57
C PRO A 560 -10.56 -10.54 -2.54
N ASP A 561 -10.06 -9.99 -3.64
CA ASP A 561 -8.69 -9.47 -3.77
C ASP A 561 -8.58 -7.97 -3.43
N VAL A 562 -9.67 -7.35 -2.96
CA VAL A 562 -9.65 -5.96 -2.47
C VAL A 562 -9.32 -5.95 -0.99
N GLY A 563 -8.20 -5.33 -0.64
CA GLY A 563 -7.69 -5.35 0.72
C GLY A 563 -8.51 -4.57 1.75
N GLY A 564 -8.28 -4.95 3.01
CA GLY A 564 -9.09 -4.52 4.15
C GLY A 564 -9.13 -3.03 4.45
N THR A 565 -8.29 -2.20 3.82
CA THR A 565 -8.33 -0.75 3.99
C THR A 565 -9.16 -0.03 2.93
N ASN A 566 -9.43 -0.67 1.80
CA ASN A 566 -10.31 -0.14 0.74
C ASN A 566 -11.71 -0.78 0.80
N TYR A 567 -11.79 -2.04 1.16
CA TYR A 567 -13.00 -2.86 1.17
C TYR A 567 -14.17 -2.24 1.96
N PRO A 568 -13.98 -1.71 3.20
CA PRO A 568 -15.08 -1.13 3.97
C PRO A 568 -15.78 0.02 3.28
N ALA A 569 -15.02 0.85 2.58
CA ALA A 569 -15.59 2.00 1.90
C ALA A 569 -16.42 1.62 0.67
N TYR A 570 -16.04 0.56 -0.05
CA TYR A 570 -16.87 -0.02 -1.10
C TYR A 570 -18.15 -0.63 -0.53
N LEU A 571 -18.03 -1.44 0.53
CA LEU A 571 -19.20 -2.04 1.17
C LEU A 571 -20.19 -0.98 1.66
N ARG A 572 -19.70 0.10 2.29
CA ARG A 572 -20.54 1.21 2.70
C ARG A 572 -21.30 1.78 1.51
N ALA A 573 -20.63 2.09 0.41
CA ALA A 573 -21.28 2.63 -0.78
C ALA A 573 -22.36 1.68 -1.35
N LEU A 574 -22.10 0.37 -1.35
CA LEU A 574 -23.07 -0.61 -1.84
C LEU A 574 -24.28 -0.74 -0.91
N TYR A 575 -24.06 -0.82 0.41
CA TYR A 575 -25.15 -0.96 1.39
C TYR A 575 -25.99 0.32 1.53
N GLU A 576 -25.38 1.50 1.53
CA GLU A 576 -26.09 2.79 1.57
C GLU A 576 -26.98 3.00 0.34
N ASN A 577 -26.65 2.38 -0.79
CA ASN A 577 -27.43 2.42 -2.01
C ASN A 577 -28.25 1.13 -2.27
N GLU A 578 -28.47 0.32 -1.24
CA GLU A 578 -29.35 -0.87 -1.26
C GLU A 578 -29.01 -1.88 -2.38
N VAL A 579 -27.74 -2.02 -2.74
CA VAL A 579 -27.30 -2.99 -3.75
C VAL A 579 -27.53 -4.41 -3.24
N THR A 580 -28.24 -5.22 -4.03
CA THR A 580 -28.43 -6.64 -3.74
C THR A 580 -27.12 -7.40 -4.04
N ILE A 581 -26.64 -8.22 -3.08
CA ILE A 581 -25.44 -9.03 -3.23
C ILE A 581 -25.81 -10.51 -3.31
N THR A 582 -25.44 -11.16 -4.43
CA THR A 582 -25.69 -12.60 -4.68
C THR A 582 -24.35 -13.31 -4.85
N LEU A 583 -23.98 -14.09 -3.84
CA LEU A 583 -22.72 -14.85 -3.78
C LEU A 583 -22.91 -16.29 -4.29
N ASN A 584 -21.78 -16.95 -4.62
CA ASN A 584 -21.73 -18.35 -5.04
C ASN A 584 -22.59 -18.68 -6.28
N HIS A 585 -22.72 -17.72 -7.18
CA HIS A 585 -23.49 -17.91 -8.41
C HIS A 585 -22.68 -17.44 -9.62
N ARG A 586 -22.62 -18.29 -10.63
CA ARG A 586 -21.94 -18.06 -11.90
C ARG A 586 -22.94 -17.70 -12.99
N LEU A 587 -22.68 -16.67 -13.76
CA LEU A 587 -23.46 -16.34 -14.96
C LEU A 587 -23.11 -17.34 -16.07
N ILE A 588 -24.08 -18.13 -16.54
CA ILE A 588 -23.88 -19.20 -17.52
C ILE A 588 -24.59 -18.96 -18.86
N GLU A 589 -25.64 -18.15 -18.88
CA GLU A 589 -26.40 -17.84 -20.09
C GLU A 589 -27.09 -16.48 -19.97
N VAL A 590 -27.16 -15.75 -21.06
CA VAL A 590 -28.00 -14.56 -21.22
C VAL A 590 -28.87 -14.73 -22.44
N ARG A 591 -30.16 -14.40 -22.33
CA ARG A 591 -31.12 -14.43 -23.44
C ARG A 591 -32.06 -13.23 -23.41
N ARG A 592 -32.53 -12.84 -24.57
CA ARG A 592 -33.58 -11.82 -24.69
C ARG A 592 -34.92 -12.36 -24.22
N ASN A 593 -35.69 -11.51 -23.56
CA ASN A 593 -37.09 -11.74 -23.25
C ASN A 593 -37.96 -10.58 -23.74
N ASN A 594 -39.29 -10.63 -23.51
CA ASN A 594 -40.22 -9.63 -24.03
C ASN A 594 -39.98 -8.20 -23.53
N SER A 595 -39.28 -8.00 -22.39
CA SER A 595 -39.12 -6.72 -21.73
C SER A 595 -37.67 -6.35 -21.43
N GLY A 596 -36.72 -7.20 -21.79
CA GLY A 596 -35.29 -6.97 -21.51
C GLY A 596 -34.43 -8.22 -21.69
N LEU A 597 -33.69 -8.58 -20.65
CA LEU A 597 -32.77 -9.71 -20.63
C LEU A 597 -33.13 -10.67 -19.47
N THR A 598 -32.85 -11.95 -19.70
CA THR A 598 -32.86 -12.97 -18.66
C THR A 598 -31.44 -13.47 -18.46
N ALA A 599 -30.87 -13.26 -17.27
CA ALA A 599 -29.65 -13.88 -16.82
C ALA A 599 -29.93 -15.21 -16.16
N VAL A 600 -29.23 -16.27 -16.57
CA VAL A 600 -29.28 -17.59 -15.92
C VAL A 600 -28.04 -17.73 -15.03
N LEU A 601 -28.28 -17.87 -13.75
CA LEU A 601 -27.25 -17.97 -12.71
C LEU A 601 -27.23 -19.41 -12.19
N TYR A 602 -26.07 -20.03 -12.18
CA TYR A 602 -25.84 -21.39 -11.70
C TYR A 602 -25.19 -21.35 -10.30
N ASN A 603 -25.78 -22.05 -9.35
CA ASN A 603 -25.20 -22.23 -8.02
C ASN A 603 -24.40 -23.54 -7.96
N GLU A 604 -23.11 -23.45 -7.70
CA GLU A 604 -22.18 -24.58 -7.73
C GLU A 604 -22.41 -25.60 -6.60
N TYR A 605 -23.08 -25.24 -5.52
CA TYR A 605 -23.35 -26.12 -4.38
C TYR A 605 -24.67 -26.89 -4.52
N THR A 606 -25.69 -26.24 -5.06
CA THR A 606 -27.02 -26.87 -5.20
C THR A 606 -27.24 -27.47 -6.60
N HIS A 607 -26.35 -27.14 -7.55
CA HIS A 607 -26.47 -27.50 -8.96
C HIS A 607 -27.78 -27.00 -9.60
N ALA A 608 -28.37 -25.97 -9.03
CA ALA A 608 -29.60 -25.38 -9.51
C ALA A 608 -29.37 -24.07 -10.29
N ASN A 609 -30.19 -23.81 -11.27
CA ASN A 609 -30.23 -22.55 -11.97
C ASN A 609 -31.32 -21.65 -11.37
N ILE A 610 -31.02 -20.37 -11.26
CA ILE A 610 -31.99 -19.31 -10.97
C ILE A 610 -31.98 -18.28 -12.09
N GLU A 611 -33.12 -17.66 -12.34
CA GLU A 611 -33.24 -16.62 -13.38
C GLU A 611 -33.37 -15.24 -12.74
N ARG A 612 -32.79 -14.25 -13.43
CA ARG A 612 -32.94 -12.82 -13.12
C ARG A 612 -33.41 -12.08 -14.35
N TYR A 613 -34.44 -11.25 -14.16
CA TYR A 613 -35.02 -10.44 -15.22
C TYR A 613 -34.54 -9.00 -15.05
N VAL A 614 -33.73 -8.53 -16.01
CA VAL A 614 -33.08 -7.22 -15.93
C VAL A 614 -33.10 -6.49 -17.27
N GLU A 615 -32.82 -5.20 -17.26
CA GLU A 615 -32.74 -4.40 -18.47
C GLU A 615 -31.33 -4.39 -19.07
N GLN A 616 -30.30 -4.63 -18.23
CA GLN A 616 -28.89 -4.62 -18.63
C GLN A 616 -28.07 -5.58 -17.78
N ILE A 617 -27.11 -6.23 -18.41
CA ILE A 617 -26.13 -7.08 -17.73
C ILE A 617 -24.75 -6.52 -18.00
N VAL A 618 -24.03 -6.17 -16.93
CA VAL A 618 -22.66 -5.69 -16.94
C VAL A 618 -21.76 -6.83 -16.50
N VAL A 619 -20.62 -7.03 -17.15
CA VAL A 619 -19.68 -8.09 -16.81
C VAL A 619 -18.28 -7.56 -16.59
N GLU A 620 -17.58 -8.16 -15.64
CA GLU A 620 -16.17 -7.97 -15.39
C GLU A 620 -15.50 -9.34 -15.23
N HIS A 621 -14.66 -9.70 -16.21
CA HIS A 621 -13.98 -11.00 -16.30
C HIS A 621 -12.51 -10.84 -16.73
N GLY A 622 -11.88 -9.73 -16.34
CA GLY A 622 -10.52 -9.41 -16.75
C GLY A 622 -10.37 -9.09 -18.22
N THR A 623 -9.18 -9.24 -18.76
CA THR A 623 -8.84 -8.86 -20.13
C THR A 623 -8.21 -10.00 -20.93
N LEU A 624 -8.47 -10.02 -22.23
CA LEU A 624 -7.72 -10.81 -23.21
C LEU A 624 -6.56 -9.96 -23.77
N PRO A 625 -5.36 -10.52 -23.90
CA PRO A 625 -4.22 -9.78 -24.44
C PRO A 625 -4.49 -9.22 -25.83
N LEU A 626 -4.14 -7.94 -26.07
CA LEU A 626 -4.11 -7.34 -27.39
C LEU A 626 -2.73 -7.56 -28.01
N ASP A 627 -2.52 -8.73 -28.59
CA ASP A 627 -1.20 -9.19 -29.03
C ASP A 627 -1.07 -9.44 -30.54
N GLU A 628 -2.04 -9.01 -31.34
CA GLU A 628 -2.02 -9.17 -32.81
C GLU A 628 -0.75 -8.58 -33.44
N LEU A 629 -0.35 -7.37 -33.01
CA LEU A 629 0.85 -6.73 -33.51
C LEU A 629 2.12 -7.50 -33.11
N TYR A 630 2.17 -8.04 -31.90
CA TYR A 630 3.27 -8.89 -31.46
C TYR A 630 3.38 -10.15 -32.33
N LEU A 631 2.27 -10.82 -32.61
CA LEU A 631 2.25 -11.99 -33.46
C LEU A 631 2.67 -11.66 -34.89
N GLY A 632 2.25 -10.50 -35.43
CA GLY A 632 2.63 -10.02 -36.77
C GLY A 632 4.12 -9.66 -36.91
N LEU A 633 4.80 -9.28 -35.82
CA LEU A 633 6.23 -8.92 -35.80
C LEU A 633 7.15 -10.12 -35.52
N ARG A 634 6.62 -11.20 -35.02
CA ARG A 634 7.33 -12.33 -34.43
C ARG A 634 8.34 -12.97 -35.36
N GLU A 635 7.91 -13.27 -36.61
CA GLU A 635 8.76 -13.93 -37.60
C GLU A 635 9.94 -13.05 -38.08
N GLN A 636 9.83 -11.73 -37.94
CA GLN A 636 10.85 -10.77 -38.34
C GLN A 636 11.82 -10.42 -37.23
N SER A 637 11.53 -10.86 -36.01
CA SER A 637 12.38 -10.59 -34.84
C SER A 637 13.48 -11.65 -34.70
N SER A 638 14.64 -11.23 -34.16
CA SER A 638 15.80 -12.11 -33.96
C SER A 638 15.58 -13.15 -32.85
N ASN A 639 14.79 -12.82 -31.82
CA ASN A 639 14.48 -13.73 -30.71
C ASN A 639 13.15 -14.48 -30.88
N GLY A 640 12.44 -14.34 -32.02
CA GLY A 640 11.11 -14.96 -32.21
C GLY A 640 10.08 -14.56 -31.15
N GLY A 641 10.26 -13.43 -30.46
CA GLY A 641 9.44 -13.01 -29.33
C GLY A 641 9.70 -13.80 -28.02
N GLU A 642 10.70 -14.67 -27.98
CA GLU A 642 11.01 -15.47 -26.78
C GLU A 642 11.73 -14.65 -25.72
N ILE A 643 11.53 -15.03 -24.46
CA ILE A 643 12.17 -14.47 -23.28
C ILE A 643 12.94 -15.57 -22.55
N ASP A 644 14.20 -15.33 -22.26
CA ASP A 644 14.98 -16.12 -21.31
C ASP A 644 14.55 -15.78 -19.88
N LEU A 645 13.83 -16.68 -19.25
CA LEU A 645 13.29 -16.50 -17.91
C LEU A 645 14.38 -16.48 -16.84
N GLU A 646 15.45 -17.27 -17.01
CA GLU A 646 16.57 -17.29 -16.06
C GLU A 646 17.33 -15.97 -16.10
N ALA A 647 17.61 -15.47 -17.30
CA ALA A 647 18.21 -14.14 -17.49
C ALA A 647 17.32 -13.02 -16.93
N LEU A 648 16.00 -13.08 -17.17
CA LEU A 648 15.05 -12.10 -16.66
C LEU A 648 15.00 -12.10 -15.12
N ILE A 649 15.03 -13.26 -14.47
CA ILE A 649 14.99 -13.39 -13.00
C ILE A 649 16.33 -12.97 -12.38
N SER A 650 17.44 -13.35 -12.98
CA SER A 650 18.79 -13.01 -12.48
C SER A 650 19.23 -11.56 -12.77
N GLY A 651 18.45 -10.81 -13.56
CA GLY A 651 18.80 -9.44 -13.97
C GLY A 651 19.95 -9.43 -14.99
N SER A 652 19.93 -10.36 -15.94
CA SER A 652 20.88 -10.49 -17.02
C SER A 652 20.26 -10.11 -18.37
N SER A 653 21.08 -9.72 -19.34
CA SER A 653 20.62 -9.34 -20.67
C SER A 653 19.98 -10.51 -21.41
N GLN A 654 18.92 -10.23 -22.15
CA GLN A 654 18.21 -11.19 -23.01
C GLN A 654 19.04 -11.48 -24.27
N ASN A 655 19.49 -12.74 -24.46
CA ASN A 655 20.42 -13.10 -25.54
C ASN A 655 19.91 -14.22 -26.47
N ILE A 656 18.63 -14.59 -26.39
CA ILE A 656 18.02 -15.58 -27.29
C ILE A 656 18.09 -15.05 -28.73
N ILE A 657 18.55 -15.93 -29.63
CA ILE A 657 18.53 -15.72 -31.10
C ILE A 657 17.92 -17.00 -31.71
N CYS A 658 16.70 -16.88 -32.20
CA CYS A 658 15.98 -17.95 -32.92
C CYS A 658 16.01 -17.72 -34.44
N ASN A 659 16.11 -16.46 -34.85
CA ASN A 659 16.16 -16.04 -36.25
C ASN A 659 17.35 -15.10 -36.47
N PRO A 660 18.49 -15.60 -37.04
CA PRO A 660 19.66 -14.78 -37.31
C PRO A 660 19.44 -13.67 -38.33
N GLU A 661 18.43 -13.78 -39.19
CA GLU A 661 18.04 -12.75 -40.18
C GLU A 661 17.15 -11.65 -39.60
N GLY A 662 16.68 -11.82 -38.37
CA GLY A 662 15.85 -10.85 -37.68
C GLY A 662 16.64 -9.59 -37.27
N ASN A 663 16.04 -8.43 -37.52
CA ASN A 663 16.73 -7.14 -37.37
C ASN A 663 16.53 -6.49 -35.98
N PHE A 664 15.61 -6.99 -35.16
CA PHE A 664 15.28 -6.44 -33.84
C PHE A 664 14.91 -7.54 -32.85
N LYS A 665 15.01 -7.25 -31.56
CA LYS A 665 14.43 -8.08 -30.48
C LYS A 665 13.00 -7.64 -30.22
N LEU A 666 12.11 -8.60 -30.00
CA LEU A 666 10.68 -8.39 -29.74
C LEU A 666 10.31 -8.88 -28.36
N PHE A 667 9.61 -8.04 -27.58
CA PHE A 667 9.09 -8.38 -26.27
C PHE A 667 7.67 -7.87 -26.10
N ARG A 668 6.94 -8.43 -25.14
CA ARG A 668 5.65 -7.90 -24.65
C ARG A 668 5.64 -7.81 -23.14
N VAL A 669 4.92 -6.84 -22.57
CA VAL A 669 4.85 -6.55 -21.14
C VAL A 669 3.43 -6.18 -20.71
N GLY A 670 3.14 -6.33 -19.43
CA GLY A 670 1.83 -6.02 -18.85
C GLY A 670 0.70 -6.90 -19.40
N ASP A 671 -0.49 -6.35 -19.56
CA ASP A 671 -1.67 -7.10 -19.99
C ASP A 671 -1.62 -7.58 -21.45
N ALA A 672 -0.67 -7.12 -22.25
CA ALA A 672 -0.34 -7.73 -23.53
C ALA A 672 0.24 -9.15 -23.38
N VAL A 673 0.66 -9.53 -22.17
CA VAL A 673 1.07 -10.90 -21.81
C VAL A 673 -0.08 -11.65 -21.14
N ALA A 674 -0.65 -11.09 -20.09
CA ALA A 674 -1.74 -11.66 -19.31
C ALA A 674 -2.40 -10.58 -18.43
N SER A 675 -3.71 -10.68 -18.23
CA SER A 675 -4.48 -9.80 -17.34
C SER A 675 -3.95 -9.87 -15.91
N ARG A 676 -3.48 -8.74 -15.38
CA ARG A 676 -2.96 -8.62 -14.01
C ARG A 676 -3.20 -7.21 -13.47
N ASN A 677 -2.51 -6.83 -12.39
CA ASN A 677 -2.66 -5.54 -11.74
C ASN A 677 -1.60 -4.50 -12.19
N ILE A 678 -1.78 -3.26 -11.77
CA ILE A 678 -0.89 -2.12 -12.10
C ILE A 678 0.55 -2.39 -11.68
N HIS A 679 0.77 -2.98 -10.48
CA HIS A 679 2.11 -3.33 -10.00
C HIS A 679 2.83 -4.27 -10.97
N SER A 680 2.15 -5.32 -11.43
CA SER A 680 2.70 -6.30 -12.35
C SER A 680 3.06 -5.65 -13.70
N ALA A 681 2.21 -4.76 -14.20
CA ALA A 681 2.45 -4.03 -15.44
C ALA A 681 3.73 -3.17 -15.39
N ILE A 682 3.91 -2.43 -14.29
CA ILE A 682 5.11 -1.61 -14.05
C ILE A 682 6.34 -2.48 -13.78
N TYR A 683 6.19 -3.57 -13.01
CA TYR A 683 7.29 -4.45 -12.67
C TYR A 683 7.85 -5.21 -13.88
N ASP A 684 6.98 -5.73 -14.77
CA ASP A 684 7.43 -6.38 -16.01
C ASP A 684 8.33 -5.45 -16.83
N SER A 685 7.90 -4.19 -16.97
CA SER A 685 8.62 -3.19 -17.74
C SER A 685 9.95 -2.80 -17.10
N LEU A 686 9.96 -2.52 -15.79
CA LEU A 686 11.20 -2.20 -15.08
C LEU A 686 12.18 -3.38 -15.16
N ARG A 687 11.71 -4.61 -14.87
CA ARG A 687 12.55 -5.81 -14.84
C ARG A 687 13.18 -6.13 -16.20
N LEU A 688 12.40 -6.01 -17.28
CA LEU A 688 12.90 -6.25 -18.62
C LEU A 688 13.86 -5.14 -19.08
N CYS A 689 13.43 -3.88 -18.91
CA CYS A 689 14.10 -2.76 -19.55
C CYS A 689 15.38 -2.30 -18.85
N LYS A 690 15.53 -2.56 -17.54
CA LYS A 690 16.74 -2.17 -16.80
C LYS A 690 18.02 -2.85 -17.29
N ASP A 691 17.92 -3.95 -18.03
CA ASP A 691 19.05 -4.74 -18.52
C ASP A 691 19.15 -4.79 -20.07
N LEU A 692 18.35 -3.98 -20.81
CA LEU A 692 18.37 -3.92 -22.28
C LEU A 692 19.62 -3.24 -22.89
#